data_f9d716c5a64f94e006a9feb621676ab1
#
_entry.id   f9d716c5a64f94e006a9feb621676ab1
#
_cell.length_a   1.000
_cell.length_b   1.000
_cell.length_c   1.000
_cell.angle_alpha   90.00
_cell.angle_beta   90.00
_cell.angle_gamma   90.00
#
_symmetry.space_group_name_H-M   'P 1'
#
loop_
_entity.id
_entity.type
_entity.pdbx_description
1 polymer ?
#
loop_
_entity_poly.entity_id
_entity_poly.type
_entity_poly.pdbx_seq_one_letter_code
_entity_poly.pdbx_strand_id
1 'polypeptide(L)'
;MSVVCAVSMGVCTCSGNRVSEAFECAKGETSDFFAPISTFVSPRHQKKNVGMARGFDSSKNSKLSHCGKILFDAINSALTDINLSSVNNDRISIYFGTSIGGIYEAENMLVKNFENPDLAQWLQLRNYECSTIAELIAKRYGGRGECATYSTACSSSSLAISDACNAIVQGDCDVAIVCGADAISRMTVNGFGSLLLLSQGRAKPFDTNRDGINLGEAGAVLILASESVAQKISDKLPLAYISGWACSADAYHSTAPHPQGEGAARVMKNSIALSNLSPKDISFYCAHGTGTKGNDSSEFIAMQNVFETLPLYASAKRAFGHTLGASGVLNGILAIESIRRGECIANLGFENGGDEISVAPVCKSKKIDIKNVLSVSLGFGGNNSATVFSKEKQISLEMSKRKLFIYSCGCIAPYVDSNGIVELTSLLTDISPLKKRRWAKMQQMALDCVKRSLKEMNINVPSERIGVCIGTGMGMVDESRRFIEATILKHEAEPLPSAFTNSVHNATSSAISLMCGFKGLNSAVTAKEVSFEAALKQAWREINSNSIDIAFVGACDEYSEYAKKFLKHNAKFTNTQLPDIVDFSCGYIIGADNTVDKAPVAEILDLKISRRRYTSSDELYAVKEFIKKASESDECLDISKIDVFACVCPNSWQENFVYSVLADIGFKSVCKIPSKYGRNYSVSAASFKEAIDMFVSNGKKSNYALTYTISSTGLRAMCLIKIL
;
A
#
# COMPACT_ATOMS: atom_id res chain seq x y z
N MET A 1 11.29 -16.78 17.58
CA MET A 1 10.54 -16.11 16.51
C MET A 1 9.30 -15.47 17.06
N SER A 2 8.99 -14.27 16.61
CA SER A 2 7.77 -13.57 17.01
C SER A 2 6.57 -14.13 16.24
N VAL A 3 5.58 -14.64 16.98
CA VAL A 3 4.28 -15.02 16.42
C VAL A 3 3.44 -13.77 16.31
N VAL A 4 2.66 -13.65 15.23
CA VAL A 4 1.74 -12.52 15.01
C VAL A 4 0.37 -12.88 15.56
N CYS A 5 -0.06 -12.13 16.57
CA CYS A 5 -1.35 -12.28 17.23
C CYS A 5 -2.34 -11.20 16.74
N ALA A 6 -3.52 -11.57 16.32
CA ALA A 6 -4.65 -10.66 16.19
C ALA A 6 -5.30 -10.47 17.57
N VAL A 7 -5.11 -9.31 18.20
CA VAL A 7 -5.55 -9.06 19.58
C VAL A 7 -6.88 -8.33 19.65
N SER A 8 -7.21 -7.53 18.65
CA SER A 8 -8.49 -6.84 18.55
C SER A 8 -8.84 -6.53 17.10
N MET A 9 -10.11 -6.19 16.86
CA MET A 9 -10.63 -5.83 15.56
C MET A 9 -11.82 -4.88 15.68
N GLY A 10 -12.02 -4.07 14.65
CA GLY A 10 -13.13 -3.13 14.55
C GLY A 10 -13.58 -2.94 13.12
N VAL A 11 -14.84 -2.62 12.93
CA VAL A 11 -15.44 -2.48 11.60
C VAL A 11 -16.52 -1.41 11.59
N CYS A 12 -16.67 -0.73 10.46
CA CYS A 12 -17.81 0.11 10.14
C CYS A 12 -18.18 -0.12 8.68
N THR A 13 -19.37 -0.65 8.42
CA THR A 13 -19.87 -1.05 7.09
C THR A 13 -21.33 -0.66 6.91
N CYS A 14 -21.94 -1.09 5.81
CA CYS A 14 -23.38 -0.91 5.58
C CYS A 14 -24.25 -1.65 6.60
N SER A 15 -23.75 -2.68 7.29
CA SER A 15 -24.49 -3.39 8.33
C SER A 15 -24.44 -2.72 9.70
N GLY A 16 -23.56 -1.75 9.90
CA GLY A 16 -23.32 -1.08 11.17
C GLY A 16 -21.83 -1.00 11.52
N ASN A 17 -21.54 -0.74 12.78
CA ASN A 17 -20.18 -0.55 13.29
C ASN A 17 -19.75 -1.60 14.33
N ARG A 18 -20.43 -2.73 14.38
CA ARG A 18 -20.08 -3.86 15.25
C ARG A 18 -19.64 -5.06 14.41
N VAL A 19 -18.61 -5.73 14.87
CA VAL A 19 -18.09 -6.96 14.22
C VAL A 19 -19.17 -8.06 14.18
N SER A 20 -19.99 -8.18 15.22
CA SER A 20 -21.11 -9.13 15.26
C SER A 20 -22.13 -8.85 14.17
N GLU A 21 -22.50 -7.60 13.96
CA GLU A 21 -23.46 -7.18 12.92
C GLU A 21 -22.92 -7.48 11.51
N ALA A 22 -21.61 -7.23 11.29
CA ALA A 22 -20.96 -7.56 10.03
C ALA A 22 -20.96 -9.07 9.78
N PHE A 23 -20.71 -9.89 10.81
CA PHE A 23 -20.72 -11.33 10.65
C PHE A 23 -22.12 -11.88 10.34
N GLU A 24 -23.17 -11.43 11.05
CA GLU A 24 -24.56 -11.82 10.79
C GLU A 24 -25.01 -11.38 9.38
N CYS A 25 -24.58 -10.20 8.92
CA CYS A 25 -24.81 -9.74 7.55
C CYS A 25 -24.15 -10.68 6.53
N ALA A 26 -22.91 -11.10 6.75
CA ALA A 26 -22.19 -12.01 5.88
C ALA A 26 -22.77 -13.43 5.87
N LYS A 27 -23.54 -13.82 6.89
CA LYS A 27 -24.31 -15.07 6.95
C LYS A 27 -25.64 -15.01 6.19
N GLY A 28 -26.13 -13.79 5.90
CA GLY A 28 -27.43 -13.55 5.28
C GLY A 28 -28.60 -13.55 6.26
N GLU A 29 -28.34 -13.37 7.54
CA GLU A 29 -29.35 -13.37 8.61
C GLU A 29 -29.94 -11.99 8.89
N THR A 30 -29.58 -10.98 8.10
CA THR A 30 -30.05 -9.60 8.25
C THR A 30 -30.76 -9.11 6.99
N SER A 31 -31.47 -7.98 7.11
CA SER A 31 -32.09 -7.27 5.98
C SER A 31 -31.03 -6.79 4.97
N ASP A 32 -31.45 -6.60 3.73
CA ASP A 32 -30.60 -5.99 2.69
C ASP A 32 -30.39 -4.50 3.01
N PHE A 33 -29.11 -4.12 3.21
CA PHE A 33 -28.71 -2.77 3.57
C PHE A 33 -28.35 -1.89 2.37
N PHE A 34 -28.53 -2.36 1.16
CA PHE A 34 -28.20 -1.62 -0.04
C PHE A 34 -29.30 -0.62 -0.40
N ALA A 35 -28.87 0.54 -0.84
CA ALA A 35 -29.74 1.63 -1.26
C ALA A 35 -29.17 2.35 -2.48
N PRO A 36 -29.98 3.07 -3.24
CA PRO A 36 -29.48 3.98 -4.27
C PRO A 36 -28.51 5.01 -3.69
N ILE A 37 -27.57 5.47 -4.52
CA ILE A 37 -26.58 6.48 -4.12
C ILE A 37 -27.29 7.74 -3.63
N SER A 38 -26.96 8.21 -2.41
CA SER A 38 -27.55 9.40 -1.80
C SER A 38 -26.54 10.48 -1.41
N THR A 39 -25.24 10.16 -1.43
CA THR A 39 -24.17 11.07 -0.99
C THR A 39 -23.77 12.10 -2.04
N PHE A 40 -24.10 11.85 -3.32
CA PHE A 40 -23.87 12.76 -4.45
C PHE A 40 -24.85 12.46 -5.59
N VAL A 41 -24.98 13.42 -6.51
CA VAL A 41 -25.77 13.23 -7.73
C VAL A 41 -24.93 12.54 -8.80
N SER A 42 -25.47 11.46 -9.38
CA SER A 42 -24.89 10.74 -10.51
C SER A 42 -25.96 10.46 -11.56
N PRO A 43 -26.07 11.27 -12.63
CA PRO A 43 -27.14 11.13 -13.63
C PRO A 43 -27.26 9.72 -14.22
N ARG A 44 -26.13 9.05 -14.49
CA ARG A 44 -26.12 7.70 -15.08
C ARG A 44 -26.31 6.57 -14.07
N HIS A 45 -25.86 6.77 -12.83
CA HIS A 45 -25.72 5.67 -11.86
C HIS A 45 -26.54 5.88 -10.59
N GLN A 46 -27.39 6.93 -10.51
CA GLN A 46 -28.16 7.26 -9.30
C GLN A 46 -29.01 6.10 -8.76
N LYS A 47 -29.50 5.23 -9.65
CA LYS A 47 -30.32 4.06 -9.29
C LYS A 47 -29.50 2.83 -8.92
N LYS A 48 -28.15 2.88 -9.01
CA LYS A 48 -27.31 1.75 -8.62
C LYS A 48 -27.32 1.61 -7.10
N ASN A 49 -27.58 0.38 -6.65
CA ASN A 49 -27.57 0.06 -5.24
C ASN A 49 -26.13 -0.11 -4.71
N VAL A 50 -25.83 0.56 -3.62
CA VAL A 50 -24.53 0.58 -2.97
C VAL A 50 -24.66 0.31 -1.48
N GLY A 51 -23.63 -0.26 -0.88
CA GLY A 51 -23.56 -0.49 0.57
C GLY A 51 -22.88 0.68 1.28
N MET A 52 -23.63 1.69 1.72
CA MET A 52 -23.08 2.85 2.44
C MET A 52 -22.90 2.54 3.92
N ALA A 53 -21.73 2.89 4.48
CA ALA A 53 -21.40 2.69 5.89
C ALA A 53 -22.38 3.44 6.82
N ARG A 54 -22.69 2.85 7.97
CA ARG A 54 -23.64 3.38 8.99
C ARG A 54 -23.10 3.16 10.39
N GLY A 55 -23.80 3.79 11.34
CA GLY A 55 -23.50 3.65 12.76
C GLY A 55 -22.40 4.58 13.25
N PHE A 56 -21.71 5.32 12.37
CA PHE A 56 -20.74 6.34 12.75
C PHE A 56 -21.36 7.73 12.76
N ASP A 57 -20.81 8.59 13.62
CA ASP A 57 -21.26 9.99 13.73
C ASP A 57 -20.53 10.86 12.67
N SER A 58 -21.22 11.14 11.57
CA SER A 58 -20.69 11.95 10.47
C SER A 58 -20.43 13.42 10.86
N SER A 59 -21.03 13.93 11.97
CA SER A 59 -20.83 15.29 12.47
C SER A 59 -19.54 15.44 13.28
N LYS A 60 -19.06 14.35 13.89
CA LYS A 60 -17.80 14.36 14.63
C LYS A 60 -16.60 14.48 13.68
N ASN A 61 -15.57 15.17 14.15
CA ASN A 61 -14.30 15.32 13.44
C ASN A 61 -14.45 15.93 12.02
N SER A 62 -14.99 17.13 11.94
CA SER A 62 -15.21 17.87 10.67
C SER A 62 -13.97 18.01 9.79
N LYS A 63 -12.76 17.81 10.35
CA LYS A 63 -11.48 17.83 9.63
C LYS A 63 -11.11 16.51 8.95
N LEU A 64 -11.81 15.41 9.25
CA LEU A 64 -11.59 14.12 8.61
C LEU A 64 -12.36 14.03 7.30
N SER A 65 -11.77 13.34 6.32
CA SER A 65 -12.51 12.89 5.12
C SER A 65 -13.64 11.93 5.51
N HIS A 66 -14.59 11.72 4.60
CA HIS A 66 -15.66 10.75 4.79
C HIS A 66 -15.09 9.34 5.06
N CYS A 67 -14.14 8.91 4.24
CA CYS A 67 -13.37 7.68 4.45
C CYS A 67 -12.70 7.65 5.84
N GLY A 68 -12.06 8.76 6.24
CA GLY A 68 -11.43 8.89 7.56
C GLY A 68 -12.42 8.76 8.71
N LYS A 69 -13.64 9.33 8.61
CA LYS A 69 -14.66 9.22 9.66
C LYS A 69 -15.12 7.79 9.87
N ILE A 70 -15.39 7.07 8.78
CA ILE A 70 -15.74 5.64 8.80
C ILE A 70 -14.63 4.82 9.49
N LEU A 71 -13.38 5.09 9.11
CA LEU A 71 -12.23 4.36 9.65
C LEU A 71 -11.99 4.66 11.13
N PHE A 72 -12.07 5.94 11.54
CA PHE A 72 -11.83 6.30 12.96
C PHE A 72 -12.88 5.72 13.90
N ASP A 73 -14.12 5.51 13.44
CA ASP A 73 -15.14 4.81 14.20
C ASP A 73 -14.74 3.34 14.42
N ALA A 74 -14.30 2.67 13.38
CA ALA A 74 -13.80 1.29 13.47
C ALA A 74 -12.55 1.18 14.38
N ILE A 75 -11.61 2.14 14.32
CA ILE A 75 -10.43 2.15 15.21
C ILE A 75 -10.83 2.35 16.67
N ASN A 76 -11.74 3.28 16.95
CA ASN A 76 -12.21 3.51 18.32
C ASN A 76 -12.82 2.23 18.90
N SER A 77 -13.62 1.51 18.11
CA SER A 77 -14.18 0.21 18.50
C SER A 77 -13.09 -0.83 18.76
N ALA A 78 -12.09 -0.93 17.88
CA ALA A 78 -10.98 -1.87 18.03
C ALA A 78 -10.11 -1.61 19.26
N LEU A 79 -9.97 -0.35 19.67
CA LEU A 79 -9.10 0.05 20.78
C LEU A 79 -9.80 0.12 22.14
N THR A 80 -11.09 -0.17 22.23
CA THR A 80 -11.87 -0.05 23.48
C THR A 80 -11.26 -0.87 24.62
N ASP A 81 -10.82 -2.09 24.36
CA ASP A 81 -10.27 -3.03 25.35
C ASP A 81 -8.73 -3.20 25.22
N ILE A 82 -8.04 -2.26 24.56
CA ILE A 82 -6.60 -2.36 24.29
C ILE A 82 -5.83 -1.26 25.00
N ASN A 83 -4.86 -1.64 25.82
CA ASN A 83 -4.00 -0.71 26.53
C ASN A 83 -2.68 -0.46 25.79
N LEU A 84 -2.70 0.48 24.83
CA LEU A 84 -1.47 0.85 24.09
C LEU A 84 -0.44 1.59 24.96
N SER A 85 -0.82 2.17 26.11
CA SER A 85 0.12 2.89 26.98
C SER A 85 1.17 1.98 27.65
N SER A 86 0.96 0.66 27.63
CA SER A 86 1.93 -0.35 28.10
C SER A 86 3.06 -0.63 27.11
N VAL A 87 3.00 -0.06 25.90
CA VAL A 87 3.96 -0.26 24.83
C VAL A 87 4.72 1.03 24.53
N ASN A 88 6.02 0.92 24.25
CA ASN A 88 6.78 2.06 23.76
C ASN A 88 6.19 2.54 22.43
N ASN A 89 5.82 3.80 22.35
CA ASN A 89 5.21 4.40 21.17
C ASN A 89 6.06 4.24 19.90
N ASP A 90 7.39 4.20 20.01
CA ASP A 90 8.31 3.97 18.88
C ASP A 90 8.20 2.55 18.30
N ARG A 91 7.51 1.65 19.01
CA ARG A 91 7.24 0.26 18.63
C ARG A 91 5.80 0.04 18.14
N ILE A 92 5.01 1.12 17.99
CA ILE A 92 3.66 1.10 17.45
C ILE A 92 3.68 1.69 16.05
N SER A 93 3.39 0.87 15.04
CA SER A 93 3.37 1.24 13.62
C SER A 93 1.96 1.23 13.03
N ILE A 94 1.75 2.00 11.96
CA ILE A 94 0.48 2.13 11.25
C ILE A 94 0.66 1.62 9.82
N TYR A 95 -0.18 0.67 9.41
CA TYR A 95 -0.23 0.11 8.06
C TYR A 95 -1.64 0.28 7.51
N PHE A 96 -1.79 1.16 6.55
CA PHE A 96 -3.10 1.54 6.02
C PHE A 96 -3.24 1.14 4.54
N GLY A 97 -4.34 0.48 4.18
CA GLY A 97 -4.70 0.14 2.81
C GLY A 97 -5.90 0.94 2.31
N THR A 98 -5.75 1.60 1.16
CA THR A 98 -6.84 2.35 0.51
C THR A 98 -6.63 2.37 -1.00
N SER A 99 -7.70 2.38 -1.77
CA SER A 99 -7.62 2.51 -3.23
C SER A 99 -7.67 3.96 -3.69
N ILE A 100 -8.42 4.81 -2.99
CA ILE A 100 -8.76 6.16 -3.43
C ILE A 100 -8.58 7.25 -2.37
N GLY A 101 -8.32 6.88 -1.10
CA GLY A 101 -8.14 7.85 -0.01
C GLY A 101 -9.31 8.83 0.12
N GLY A 102 -8.97 10.12 0.14
CA GLY A 102 -9.95 11.22 0.28
C GLY A 102 -10.45 11.80 -1.04
N ILE A 103 -10.55 11.03 -2.11
CA ILE A 103 -11.00 11.49 -3.44
C ILE A 103 -12.41 12.10 -3.39
N TYR A 104 -13.28 11.61 -2.50
CA TYR A 104 -14.64 12.12 -2.32
C TYR A 104 -14.66 13.62 -2.01
N GLU A 105 -13.77 14.11 -1.16
CA GLU A 105 -13.64 15.54 -0.82
C GLU A 105 -13.11 16.34 -2.00
N ALA A 106 -12.13 15.82 -2.71
CA ALA A 106 -11.57 16.45 -3.90
C ALA A 106 -12.61 16.64 -5.01
N GLU A 107 -13.43 15.60 -5.26
CA GLU A 107 -14.55 15.67 -6.20
C GLU A 107 -15.58 16.73 -5.82
N ASN A 108 -15.97 16.76 -4.55
CA ASN A 108 -16.96 17.74 -4.07
C ASN A 108 -16.44 19.17 -4.16
N MET A 109 -15.14 19.39 -3.96
CA MET A 109 -14.53 20.69 -4.20
C MET A 109 -14.58 21.08 -5.68
N LEU A 110 -14.24 20.15 -6.59
CA LEU A 110 -14.29 20.38 -8.02
C LEU A 110 -15.71 20.72 -8.50
N VAL A 111 -16.72 20.04 -7.96
CA VAL A 111 -18.13 20.33 -8.29
C VAL A 111 -18.56 21.72 -7.83
N LYS A 112 -18.08 22.18 -6.67
CA LYS A 112 -18.53 23.43 -6.07
C LYS A 112 -17.82 24.65 -6.61
N ASN A 113 -16.53 24.62 -6.78
CA ASN A 113 -15.76 25.77 -7.27
C ASN A 113 -14.30 25.43 -7.56
N PHE A 114 -14.01 24.92 -8.74
CA PHE A 114 -12.66 24.53 -9.12
C PHE A 114 -11.70 25.72 -9.33
N GLU A 115 -12.20 26.84 -9.88
CA GLU A 115 -11.33 27.95 -10.27
C GLU A 115 -10.88 28.83 -9.10
N ASN A 116 -11.75 29.02 -8.11
CA ASN A 116 -11.49 29.84 -6.93
C ASN A 116 -11.99 29.20 -5.63
N PRO A 117 -11.44 28.05 -5.20
CA PRO A 117 -11.82 27.44 -3.94
C PRO A 117 -11.39 28.32 -2.78
N ASP A 118 -12.24 28.44 -1.76
CA ASP A 118 -11.88 29.11 -0.53
C ASP A 118 -10.87 28.28 0.30
N LEU A 119 -10.35 28.89 1.37
CA LEU A 119 -9.36 28.27 2.23
C LEU A 119 -9.81 26.95 2.85
N ALA A 120 -11.08 26.87 3.27
CA ALA A 120 -11.60 25.65 3.89
C ALA A 120 -11.68 24.49 2.89
N GLN A 121 -11.98 24.78 1.62
CA GLN A 121 -11.99 23.83 0.53
C GLN A 121 -10.59 23.32 0.20
N TRP A 122 -9.58 24.23 0.16
CA TRP A 122 -8.18 23.82 -0.03
C TRP A 122 -7.66 22.94 1.10
N LEU A 123 -8.07 23.22 2.34
CA LEU A 123 -7.70 22.35 3.47
C LEU A 123 -8.30 20.95 3.35
N GLN A 124 -9.47 20.79 2.72
CA GLN A 124 -10.05 19.48 2.45
C GLN A 124 -9.24 18.67 1.44
N LEU A 125 -8.53 19.32 0.50
CA LEU A 125 -7.65 18.64 -0.45
C LEU A 125 -6.47 17.92 0.21
N ARG A 126 -6.07 18.29 1.42
CA ARG A 126 -5.06 17.52 2.18
C ARG A 126 -5.50 16.08 2.39
N ASN A 127 -6.80 15.82 2.40
CA ASN A 127 -7.36 14.48 2.52
C ASN A 127 -7.25 13.67 1.20
N TYR A 128 -6.94 14.31 0.06
CA TYR A 128 -6.65 13.63 -1.20
C TYR A 128 -5.38 12.77 -1.10
N GLU A 129 -4.37 13.24 -0.39
CA GLU A 129 -3.16 12.46 -0.14
C GLU A 129 -3.51 11.24 0.73
N CYS A 130 -3.44 10.05 0.15
CA CYS A 130 -3.81 8.79 0.82
C CYS A 130 -3.09 8.58 2.17
N SER A 131 -1.85 9.03 2.28
CA SER A 131 -1.05 8.95 3.52
C SER A 131 -1.58 9.80 4.69
N THR A 132 -2.38 10.84 4.42
CA THR A 132 -2.88 11.75 5.46
C THR A 132 -3.69 11.02 6.54
N ILE A 133 -4.49 10.03 6.16
CA ILE A 133 -5.31 9.27 7.13
C ILE A 133 -4.42 8.48 8.08
N ALA A 134 -3.40 7.76 7.57
CA ALA A 134 -2.46 7.01 8.41
C ALA A 134 -1.71 7.92 9.39
N GLU A 135 -1.30 9.12 8.94
CA GLU A 135 -0.65 10.10 9.80
C GLU A 135 -1.56 10.63 10.92
N LEU A 136 -2.84 10.85 10.61
CA LEU A 136 -3.83 11.26 11.62
C LEU A 136 -4.06 10.16 12.65
N ILE A 137 -4.07 8.89 12.25
CA ILE A 137 -4.14 7.74 13.16
C ILE A 137 -2.92 7.74 14.09
N ALA A 138 -1.71 7.82 13.53
CA ALA A 138 -0.47 7.84 14.30
C ALA A 138 -0.45 9.00 15.31
N LYS A 139 -0.88 10.19 14.88
CA LYS A 139 -0.97 11.38 15.75
C LYS A 139 -1.97 11.20 16.88
N ARG A 140 -3.15 10.60 16.62
CA ARG A 140 -4.22 10.46 17.61
C ARG A 140 -3.93 9.38 18.64
N TYR A 141 -3.37 8.25 18.20
CA TYR A 141 -3.16 7.07 19.06
C TYR A 141 -1.72 6.89 19.50
N GLY A 142 -0.83 7.84 19.23
CA GLY A 142 0.53 7.93 19.76
C GLY A 142 1.56 7.06 19.05
N GLY A 143 1.24 6.41 17.94
CA GLY A 143 2.19 5.60 17.17
C GLY A 143 3.35 6.45 16.61
N ARG A 144 4.59 6.07 16.94
CA ARG A 144 5.82 6.74 16.47
C ARG A 144 6.71 5.84 15.63
N GLY A 145 6.32 4.60 15.43
CA GLY A 145 6.96 3.69 14.47
C GLY A 145 6.71 4.10 13.03
N GLU A 146 6.80 3.17 12.14
CA GLU A 146 6.50 3.36 10.74
C GLU A 146 5.03 3.74 10.51
N CYS A 147 4.80 4.56 9.49
CA CYS A 147 3.46 4.96 9.08
C CYS A 147 3.43 4.90 7.55
N ALA A 148 2.94 3.78 7.01
CA ALA A 148 2.89 3.51 5.57
C ALA A 148 1.45 3.32 5.09
N THR A 149 1.19 3.80 3.87
CA THR A 149 -0.10 3.61 3.20
C THR A 149 0.12 2.85 1.90
N TYR A 150 -0.60 1.76 1.72
CA TYR A 150 -0.57 0.91 0.52
C TYR A 150 -1.76 1.23 -0.36
N SER A 151 -1.49 1.46 -1.64
CA SER A 151 -2.54 1.71 -2.63
C SER A 151 -2.32 0.80 -3.84
N THR A 152 -2.74 -0.45 -3.67
CA THR A 152 -2.67 -1.53 -4.65
C THR A 152 -4.08 -2.01 -5.06
N ALA A 153 -4.98 -1.04 -5.27
CA ALA A 153 -6.39 -1.28 -5.59
C ALA A 153 -7.04 -2.21 -4.55
N CYS A 154 -7.76 -3.24 -4.97
CA CYS A 154 -8.55 -4.10 -4.07
C CYS A 154 -7.72 -4.96 -3.11
N SER A 155 -6.40 -5.08 -3.32
CA SER A 155 -5.49 -5.82 -2.43
C SER A 155 -4.79 -4.94 -1.37
N SER A 156 -5.06 -3.62 -1.35
CA SER A 156 -4.33 -2.65 -0.52
C SER A 156 -4.23 -3.04 0.95
N SER A 157 -5.33 -3.33 1.62
CA SER A 157 -5.29 -3.67 3.04
C SER A 157 -4.84 -5.11 3.34
N SER A 158 -4.95 -6.01 2.37
CA SER A 158 -4.35 -7.35 2.49
C SER A 158 -2.81 -7.27 2.42
N LEU A 159 -2.27 -6.41 1.54
CA LEU A 159 -0.85 -6.10 1.50
C LEU A 159 -0.38 -5.41 2.79
N ALA A 160 -1.19 -4.51 3.35
CA ALA A 160 -0.91 -3.88 4.64
C ALA A 160 -0.82 -4.92 5.79
N ILE A 161 -1.67 -5.97 5.79
CA ILE A 161 -1.55 -7.10 6.73
C ILE A 161 -0.21 -7.82 6.53
N SER A 162 0.15 -8.15 5.28
CA SER A 162 1.38 -8.87 4.96
C SER A 162 2.62 -8.12 5.44
N ASP A 163 2.72 -6.82 5.16
CA ASP A 163 3.89 -6.03 5.58
C ASP A 163 3.93 -5.78 7.07
N ALA A 164 2.78 -5.60 7.73
CA ALA A 164 2.69 -5.52 9.20
C ALA A 164 3.18 -6.82 9.87
N CYS A 165 2.83 -7.97 9.31
CA CYS A 165 3.31 -9.26 9.80
C CYS A 165 4.84 -9.39 9.65
N ASN A 166 5.37 -9.03 8.47
CA ASN A 166 6.81 -8.97 8.25
C ASN A 166 7.51 -8.03 9.25
N ALA A 167 6.94 -6.84 9.50
CA ALA A 167 7.50 -5.87 10.45
C ALA A 167 7.53 -6.40 11.89
N ILE A 168 6.48 -7.09 12.33
CA ILE A 168 6.42 -7.70 13.67
C ILE A 168 7.44 -8.83 13.79
N VAL A 169 7.49 -9.74 12.81
CA VAL A 169 8.37 -10.91 12.87
C VAL A 169 9.84 -10.52 12.76
N GLN A 170 10.16 -9.49 11.96
CA GLN A 170 11.54 -8.98 11.85
C GLN A 170 11.92 -8.02 12.97
N GLY A 171 11.00 -7.73 13.89
CA GLY A 171 11.26 -6.91 15.09
C GLY A 171 11.33 -5.40 14.78
N ASP A 172 10.74 -4.92 13.68
CA ASP A 172 10.63 -3.50 13.39
C ASP A 172 9.59 -2.81 14.30
N CYS A 173 8.50 -3.49 14.64
CA CYS A 173 7.50 -3.03 15.60
C CYS A 173 7.00 -4.17 16.49
N ASP A 174 6.33 -3.82 17.59
CA ASP A 174 5.70 -4.78 18.51
C ASP A 174 4.18 -4.80 18.36
N VAL A 175 3.62 -3.67 17.95
CA VAL A 175 2.19 -3.49 17.67
C VAL A 175 2.01 -2.82 16.32
N ALA A 176 1.14 -3.38 15.49
CA ALA A 176 0.72 -2.81 14.23
C ALA A 176 -0.80 -2.52 14.24
N ILE A 177 -1.17 -1.27 14.02
CA ILE A 177 -2.56 -0.88 13.73
C ILE A 177 -2.73 -1.02 12.22
N VAL A 178 -3.34 -2.12 11.79
CA VAL A 178 -3.56 -2.42 10.37
C VAL A 178 -4.96 -2.02 9.98
N CYS A 179 -5.07 -1.12 9.02
CA CYS A 179 -6.33 -0.50 8.62
C CYS A 179 -6.63 -0.71 7.15
N GLY A 180 -7.92 -0.75 6.83
CA GLY A 180 -8.41 -0.64 5.45
C GLY A 180 -9.63 0.25 5.39
N ALA A 181 -9.67 1.23 4.49
CA ALA A 181 -10.87 2.04 4.30
C ALA A 181 -10.97 2.63 2.91
N ASP A 182 -12.19 2.64 2.38
CA ASP A 182 -12.58 3.42 1.21
C ASP A 182 -14.05 3.86 1.31
N ALA A 183 -14.35 4.99 0.70
CA ALA A 183 -15.68 5.55 0.58
C ALA A 183 -16.16 5.53 -0.89
N ILE A 184 -17.46 5.54 -1.11
CA ILE A 184 -18.04 5.63 -2.46
C ILE A 184 -17.89 7.06 -2.97
N SER A 185 -17.44 7.19 -4.23
CA SER A 185 -17.20 8.47 -4.90
C SER A 185 -17.73 8.44 -6.33
N ARG A 186 -17.87 9.63 -6.95
CA ARG A 186 -18.21 9.73 -8.40
C ARG A 186 -17.17 8.99 -9.24
N MET A 187 -15.90 9.13 -8.86
CA MET A 187 -14.79 8.48 -9.56
C MET A 187 -14.97 6.96 -9.58
N THR A 188 -15.26 6.34 -8.44
CA THR A 188 -15.39 4.88 -8.38
C THR A 188 -16.64 4.38 -9.10
N VAL A 189 -17.77 5.04 -8.91
CA VAL A 189 -19.03 4.64 -9.56
C VAL A 189 -18.94 4.78 -11.08
N ASN A 190 -18.48 5.93 -11.58
CA ASN A 190 -18.35 6.17 -13.01
C ASN A 190 -17.19 5.37 -13.63
N GLY A 191 -16.11 5.16 -12.88
CA GLY A 191 -14.98 4.35 -13.31
C GLY A 191 -15.38 2.89 -13.57
N PHE A 192 -15.95 2.22 -12.58
CA PHE A 192 -16.45 0.85 -12.76
C PHE A 192 -17.64 0.79 -13.75
N GLY A 193 -18.45 1.82 -13.79
CA GLY A 193 -19.50 1.96 -14.80
C GLY A 193 -18.96 2.05 -16.23
N SER A 194 -17.86 2.78 -16.44
CA SER A 194 -17.20 2.91 -17.75
C SER A 194 -16.55 1.61 -18.24
N LEU A 195 -16.18 0.74 -17.31
CA LEU A 195 -15.65 -0.60 -17.59
C LEU A 195 -16.76 -1.65 -17.72
N LEU A 196 -18.04 -1.27 -17.60
CA LEU A 196 -19.20 -2.17 -17.62
C LEU A 196 -19.15 -3.25 -16.53
N LEU A 197 -18.58 -2.93 -15.37
CA LEU A 197 -18.40 -3.87 -14.27
C LEU A 197 -19.43 -3.71 -13.13
N LEU A 198 -20.34 -2.73 -13.19
CA LEU A 198 -21.39 -2.56 -12.20
C LEU A 198 -22.57 -3.48 -12.50
N SER A 199 -22.95 -4.31 -11.54
CA SER A 199 -24.13 -5.17 -11.63
C SER A 199 -25.43 -4.35 -11.86
N GLN A 200 -26.35 -4.91 -12.61
CA GLN A 200 -27.67 -4.32 -12.80
C GLN A 200 -28.57 -4.50 -11.56
N GLY A 201 -28.29 -5.53 -10.77
CA GLY A 201 -29.01 -5.85 -9.54
C GLY A 201 -28.10 -5.97 -8.34
N ARG A 202 -28.12 -7.12 -7.70
CA ARG A 202 -27.21 -7.49 -6.60
C ARG A 202 -26.18 -8.48 -7.12
N ALA A 203 -24.92 -8.23 -6.81
CA ALA A 203 -23.80 -9.08 -7.21
C ALA A 203 -24.07 -10.55 -6.83
N LYS A 204 -23.70 -11.46 -7.72
CA LYS A 204 -23.86 -12.91 -7.57
C LYS A 204 -22.48 -13.60 -7.69
N PRO A 205 -21.60 -13.53 -6.68
CA PRO A 205 -20.29 -14.17 -6.77
C PRO A 205 -20.38 -15.65 -7.10
N PHE A 206 -19.55 -16.07 -8.08
CA PHE A 206 -19.46 -17.45 -8.59
C PHE A 206 -20.70 -18.00 -9.31
N ASP A 207 -21.80 -17.25 -9.40
CA ASP A 207 -23.01 -17.67 -10.13
C ASP A 207 -22.82 -17.55 -11.64
N THR A 208 -23.48 -18.42 -12.41
CA THR A 208 -23.42 -18.38 -13.87
C THR A 208 -24.03 -17.08 -14.43
N ASN A 209 -25.02 -16.48 -13.74
CA ASN A 209 -25.67 -15.22 -14.09
C ASN A 209 -24.99 -13.99 -13.46
N ARG A 210 -23.74 -14.10 -13.02
CA ARG A 210 -22.98 -12.97 -12.48
C ARG A 210 -22.74 -11.91 -13.56
N ASP A 211 -23.03 -10.67 -13.24
CA ASP A 211 -23.01 -9.55 -14.18
C ASP A 211 -22.17 -8.36 -13.71
N GLY A 212 -21.51 -8.48 -12.53
CA GLY A 212 -20.66 -7.42 -12.00
C GLY A 212 -20.74 -7.23 -10.50
N ILE A 213 -20.17 -6.11 -10.06
CA ILE A 213 -20.05 -5.73 -8.65
C ILE A 213 -21.15 -4.75 -8.22
N ASN A 214 -21.48 -4.73 -6.94
CA ASN A 214 -21.96 -3.51 -6.28
C ASN A 214 -20.81 -2.89 -5.49
N LEU A 215 -20.74 -1.57 -5.40
CA LEU A 215 -19.78 -0.88 -4.55
C LEU A 215 -20.27 -0.83 -3.10
N GLY A 216 -19.31 -0.77 -2.16
CA GLY A 216 -19.57 -0.61 -0.74
C GLY A 216 -18.53 0.25 -0.06
N GLU A 217 -18.90 0.88 1.05
CA GLU A 217 -17.99 1.59 1.95
C GLU A 217 -17.63 0.68 3.13
N ALA A 218 -16.40 0.78 3.57
CA ALA A 218 -15.97 0.18 4.83
C ALA A 218 -14.80 0.91 5.47
N GLY A 219 -14.77 0.89 6.81
CA GLY A 219 -13.58 1.02 7.62
C GLY A 219 -13.39 -0.27 8.39
N ALA A 220 -12.21 -0.88 8.29
CA ALA A 220 -11.90 -2.14 8.94
C ALA A 220 -10.50 -2.07 9.58
N VAL A 221 -10.35 -2.65 10.76
CA VAL A 221 -9.13 -2.54 11.57
C VAL A 221 -8.80 -3.87 12.24
N LEU A 222 -7.54 -4.25 12.16
CA LEU A 222 -6.94 -5.31 12.98
C LEU A 222 -5.81 -4.71 13.83
N ILE A 223 -5.81 -5.00 15.12
CA ILE A 223 -4.68 -4.73 16.01
C ILE A 223 -3.86 -6.01 16.07
N LEU A 224 -2.68 -5.97 15.44
CA LEU A 224 -1.72 -7.06 15.45
C LEU A 224 -0.62 -6.77 16.45
N ALA A 225 -0.16 -7.80 17.15
CA ALA A 225 0.94 -7.68 18.10
C ALA A 225 1.86 -8.91 18.07
N SER A 226 3.13 -8.71 18.47
CA SER A 226 4.00 -9.83 18.80
C SER A 226 3.44 -10.57 20.03
N GLU A 227 3.66 -11.88 20.11
CA GLU A 227 3.15 -12.70 21.21
C GLU A 227 3.55 -12.17 22.59
N SER A 228 4.79 -11.70 22.74
CA SER A 228 5.32 -11.16 24.00
C SER A 228 4.63 -9.85 24.44
N VAL A 229 3.99 -9.14 23.51
CA VAL A 229 3.31 -7.86 23.77
C VAL A 229 1.79 -8.03 23.80
N ALA A 230 1.23 -9.01 23.11
CA ALA A 230 -0.21 -9.26 23.06
C ALA A 230 -0.84 -9.35 24.45
N GLN A 231 -0.21 -10.09 25.39
CA GLN A 231 -0.66 -10.24 26.77
C GLN A 231 -0.48 -8.98 27.63
N LYS A 232 0.36 -8.03 27.20
CA LYS A 232 0.56 -6.75 27.91
C LYS A 232 -0.49 -5.70 27.54
N ILE A 233 -1.03 -5.79 26.33
CA ILE A 233 -1.98 -4.81 25.81
C ILE A 233 -3.43 -5.26 25.93
N SER A 234 -3.68 -6.54 26.23
CA SER A 234 -5.01 -7.12 26.40
C SER A 234 -4.99 -8.25 27.42
N ASP A 235 -5.96 -8.25 28.32
CA ASP A 235 -6.19 -9.36 29.28
C ASP A 235 -6.84 -10.59 28.63
N LYS A 236 -7.23 -10.48 27.35
CA LYS A 236 -7.88 -11.55 26.59
C LYS A 236 -6.83 -12.35 25.80
N LEU A 237 -7.11 -13.61 25.55
CA LEU A 237 -6.33 -14.40 24.58
C LEU A 237 -6.43 -13.79 23.19
N PRO A 238 -5.42 -13.98 22.32
CA PRO A 238 -5.51 -13.58 20.92
C PRO A 238 -6.76 -14.13 20.26
N LEU A 239 -7.39 -13.33 19.42
CA LEU A 239 -8.59 -13.72 18.67
C LEU A 239 -8.29 -14.80 17.64
N ALA A 240 -7.11 -14.74 17.04
CA ALA A 240 -6.52 -15.69 16.13
C ALA A 240 -5.03 -15.37 15.95
N TYR A 241 -4.32 -16.25 15.25
CA TYR A 241 -2.92 -16.05 14.83
C TYR A 241 -2.86 -15.82 13.33
N ILE A 242 -1.98 -14.91 12.89
CA ILE A 242 -1.65 -14.79 11.48
C ILE A 242 -0.46 -15.70 11.24
N SER A 243 -0.68 -16.81 10.56
CA SER A 243 0.33 -17.88 10.42
C SER A 243 1.05 -17.88 9.08
N GLY A 244 0.46 -17.28 8.02
CA GLY A 244 1.10 -17.18 6.72
C GLY A 244 0.53 -16.03 5.89
N TRP A 245 1.38 -15.46 5.04
CA TRP A 245 1.02 -14.37 4.13
C TRP A 245 1.91 -14.41 2.90
N ALA A 246 1.39 -13.91 1.77
CA ALA A 246 2.14 -13.81 0.53
C ALA A 246 1.55 -12.75 -0.40
N CYS A 247 2.41 -12.21 -1.26
CA CYS A 247 2.04 -11.29 -2.33
C CYS A 247 2.64 -11.76 -3.67
N SER A 248 1.97 -11.44 -4.78
CA SER A 248 2.48 -11.69 -6.14
C SER A 248 1.89 -10.73 -7.15
N ALA A 249 2.49 -10.71 -8.35
CA ALA A 249 1.92 -10.04 -9.51
C ALA A 249 1.54 -11.04 -10.61
N ASP A 250 0.45 -10.79 -11.32
CA ASP A 250 0.10 -11.54 -12.52
C ASP A 250 1.04 -11.20 -13.69
N ALA A 251 1.48 -9.96 -13.78
CA ALA A 251 2.22 -9.40 -14.93
C ALA A 251 1.53 -9.70 -16.28
N TYR A 252 0.21 -9.66 -16.33
CA TYR A 252 -0.61 -10.09 -17.46
C TYR A 252 -1.38 -8.95 -18.13
N HIS A 253 -2.19 -8.21 -17.34
CA HIS A 253 -3.05 -7.13 -17.84
C HIS A 253 -3.30 -6.08 -16.75
N SER A 254 -3.62 -4.83 -17.15
CA SER A 254 -3.83 -3.73 -16.19
C SER A 254 -5.09 -3.87 -15.31
N THR A 255 -6.10 -4.59 -15.77
CA THR A 255 -7.39 -4.73 -15.07
C THR A 255 -7.93 -6.15 -15.02
N ALA A 256 -7.60 -6.99 -15.98
CA ALA A 256 -8.05 -8.38 -16.02
C ALA A 256 -7.08 -9.30 -15.27
N PRO A 257 -7.56 -10.27 -14.49
CA PRO A 257 -6.71 -11.29 -13.89
C PRO A 257 -6.13 -12.23 -14.95
N HIS A 258 -5.08 -12.97 -14.60
CA HIS A 258 -4.55 -14.02 -15.46
C HIS A 258 -5.60 -15.13 -15.64
N PRO A 259 -5.99 -15.53 -16.88
CA PRO A 259 -7.11 -16.45 -17.10
C PRO A 259 -6.96 -17.81 -16.40
N GLN A 260 -5.71 -18.28 -16.23
CA GLN A 260 -5.40 -19.53 -15.55
C GLN A 260 -5.16 -19.33 -14.03
N GLY A 261 -5.39 -18.13 -13.49
CA GLY A 261 -5.25 -17.82 -12.08
C GLY A 261 -3.84 -18.04 -11.51
N GLU A 262 -2.78 -17.91 -12.34
CA GLU A 262 -1.40 -18.24 -11.93
C GLU A 262 -0.94 -17.43 -10.72
N GLY A 263 -1.13 -16.10 -10.72
CA GLY A 263 -0.73 -15.23 -9.61
C GLY A 263 -1.54 -15.52 -8.35
N ALA A 264 -2.86 -15.72 -8.48
CA ALA A 264 -3.72 -16.12 -7.38
C ALA A 264 -3.31 -17.46 -6.77
N ALA A 265 -3.05 -18.47 -7.59
CA ALA A 265 -2.57 -19.80 -7.13
C ALA A 265 -1.22 -19.68 -6.42
N ARG A 266 -0.33 -18.81 -6.90
CA ARG A 266 0.99 -18.57 -6.28
C ARG A 266 0.87 -18.00 -4.88
N VAL A 267 0.05 -16.97 -4.65
CA VAL A 267 -0.12 -16.41 -3.29
C VAL A 267 -0.78 -17.39 -2.34
N MET A 268 -1.74 -18.20 -2.81
CA MET A 268 -2.33 -19.25 -2.01
C MET A 268 -1.28 -20.28 -1.57
N LYS A 269 -0.50 -20.83 -2.51
CA LYS A 269 0.56 -21.82 -2.22
C LYS A 269 1.60 -21.25 -1.26
N ASN A 270 2.09 -20.03 -1.52
CA ASN A 270 3.15 -19.42 -0.73
C ASN A 270 2.67 -19.08 0.69
N SER A 271 1.46 -18.56 0.87
CA SER A 271 0.92 -18.26 2.20
C SER A 271 0.65 -19.51 3.03
N ILE A 272 0.17 -20.59 2.40
CA ILE A 272 -0.01 -21.89 3.05
C ILE A 272 1.36 -22.48 3.45
N ALA A 273 2.34 -22.43 2.55
CA ALA A 273 3.69 -22.93 2.83
C ALA A 273 4.36 -22.15 3.96
N LEU A 274 4.25 -20.80 3.99
CA LEU A 274 4.79 -19.96 5.05
C LEU A 274 4.18 -20.30 6.42
N SER A 275 2.92 -20.73 6.45
CA SER A 275 2.25 -21.16 7.69
C SER A 275 2.64 -22.57 8.16
N ASN A 276 3.53 -23.26 7.44
CA ASN A 276 3.88 -24.66 7.69
C ASN A 276 2.66 -25.61 7.65
N LEU A 277 1.66 -25.24 6.85
CA LEU A 277 0.45 -26.02 6.58
C LEU A 277 0.50 -26.59 5.17
N SER A 278 -0.42 -27.52 4.91
CA SER A 278 -0.70 -28.04 3.58
C SER A 278 -2.09 -27.59 3.10
N PRO A 279 -2.43 -27.64 1.82
CA PRO A 279 -3.75 -27.22 1.33
C PRO A 279 -4.91 -27.92 2.05
N LYS A 280 -4.77 -29.18 2.43
CA LYS A 280 -5.82 -29.96 3.16
C LYS A 280 -6.12 -29.43 4.57
N ASP A 281 -5.20 -28.63 5.15
CA ASP A 281 -5.37 -28.09 6.49
C ASP A 281 -6.21 -26.78 6.50
N ILE A 282 -6.55 -26.25 5.31
CA ILE A 282 -7.42 -25.08 5.16
C ILE A 282 -8.88 -25.51 5.27
N SER A 283 -9.52 -25.11 6.35
CA SER A 283 -10.92 -25.49 6.66
C SER A 283 -11.92 -24.63 5.87
N PHE A 284 -11.58 -23.36 5.62
CA PHE A 284 -12.44 -22.40 4.96
C PHE A 284 -11.63 -21.40 4.11
N TYR A 285 -12.19 -20.98 2.97
CA TYR A 285 -11.59 -20.03 2.05
C TYR A 285 -12.48 -18.78 1.93
N CYS A 286 -12.00 -17.63 2.41
CA CYS A 286 -12.61 -16.32 2.19
C CYS A 286 -12.21 -15.80 0.83
N ALA A 287 -13.10 -15.93 -0.15
CA ALA A 287 -12.83 -15.61 -1.54
C ALA A 287 -12.79 -14.10 -1.82
N HIS A 288 -12.02 -13.73 -2.83
CA HIS A 288 -12.14 -12.40 -3.43
C HIS A 288 -13.51 -12.24 -4.09
N GLY A 289 -13.93 -13.17 -4.94
CA GLY A 289 -15.29 -13.38 -5.45
C GLY A 289 -16.08 -12.09 -5.74
N THR A 290 -15.79 -11.43 -6.86
CA THR A 290 -16.36 -10.10 -7.14
C THR A 290 -17.75 -10.13 -7.76
N GLY A 291 -18.17 -11.27 -8.31
CA GLY A 291 -19.37 -11.37 -9.14
C GLY A 291 -19.13 -10.94 -10.59
N THR A 292 -17.87 -10.79 -11.00
CA THR A 292 -17.51 -10.57 -12.41
C THR A 292 -17.07 -11.87 -13.06
N LYS A 293 -17.37 -12.05 -14.36
CA LYS A 293 -17.02 -13.29 -15.07
C LYS A 293 -15.52 -13.58 -14.99
N GLY A 294 -14.68 -12.63 -15.37
CA GLY A 294 -13.23 -12.83 -15.44
C GLY A 294 -12.58 -13.16 -14.11
N ASN A 295 -12.93 -12.44 -13.03
CA ASN A 295 -12.35 -12.68 -11.72
C ASN A 295 -12.75 -14.05 -11.14
N ASP A 296 -14.05 -14.32 -11.11
CA ASP A 296 -14.55 -15.50 -10.41
C ASP A 296 -14.12 -16.80 -11.11
N SER A 297 -14.07 -16.81 -12.47
CA SER A 297 -13.51 -17.95 -13.22
C SER A 297 -12.02 -18.14 -12.95
N SER A 298 -11.23 -17.06 -13.00
CA SER A 298 -9.79 -17.10 -12.73
C SER A 298 -9.50 -17.57 -11.31
N GLU A 299 -10.21 -17.04 -10.31
CA GLU A 299 -10.05 -17.42 -8.91
C GLU A 299 -10.43 -18.88 -8.67
N PHE A 300 -11.51 -19.36 -9.31
CA PHE A 300 -11.93 -20.77 -9.21
C PHE A 300 -10.89 -21.72 -9.80
N ILE A 301 -10.33 -21.40 -10.98
CA ILE A 301 -9.22 -22.15 -11.58
C ILE A 301 -7.99 -22.13 -10.66
N ALA A 302 -7.69 -20.99 -10.05
CA ALA A 302 -6.59 -20.90 -9.09
C ALA A 302 -6.79 -21.82 -7.89
N MET A 303 -8.01 -21.90 -7.34
CA MET A 303 -8.33 -22.83 -6.27
C MET A 303 -8.12 -24.28 -6.69
N GLN A 304 -8.58 -24.67 -7.89
CA GLN A 304 -8.38 -26.03 -8.43
C GLN A 304 -6.89 -26.38 -8.61
N ASN A 305 -6.04 -25.39 -8.93
CA ASN A 305 -4.59 -25.56 -9.07
C ASN A 305 -3.85 -25.69 -7.72
N VAL A 306 -4.51 -25.37 -6.61
CA VAL A 306 -3.93 -25.40 -5.26
C VAL A 306 -4.47 -26.56 -4.43
N PHE A 307 -5.77 -26.83 -4.51
CA PHE A 307 -6.47 -27.78 -3.67
C PHE A 307 -6.87 -29.01 -4.48
N GLU A 308 -6.47 -30.19 -4.04
CA GLU A 308 -6.96 -31.46 -4.57
C GLU A 308 -8.48 -31.62 -4.31
N THR A 309 -8.90 -31.25 -3.12
CA THR A 309 -10.32 -31.09 -2.73
C THR A 309 -10.51 -29.67 -2.24
N LEU A 310 -11.42 -28.92 -2.89
CA LEU A 310 -11.67 -27.53 -2.51
C LEU A 310 -12.19 -27.43 -1.08
N PRO A 311 -11.63 -26.53 -0.25
CA PRO A 311 -12.22 -26.20 1.04
C PRO A 311 -13.61 -25.58 0.85
N LEU A 312 -14.40 -25.49 1.89
CA LEU A 312 -15.60 -24.66 1.88
C LEU A 312 -15.18 -23.22 1.58
N TYR A 313 -15.91 -22.53 0.70
CA TYR A 313 -15.56 -21.18 0.30
C TYR A 313 -16.77 -20.26 0.13
N ALA A 314 -16.56 -18.97 0.38
CA ALA A 314 -17.59 -17.94 0.20
C ALA A 314 -16.98 -16.56 -0.01
N SER A 315 -17.70 -15.69 -0.72
CA SER A 315 -17.43 -14.26 -0.85
C SER A 315 -18.45 -13.43 -0.08
N ALA A 316 -17.99 -12.47 0.70
CA ALA A 316 -18.82 -11.54 1.43
C ALA A 316 -19.31 -10.33 0.58
N LYS A 317 -18.90 -10.23 -0.71
CA LYS A 317 -19.18 -9.02 -1.52
C LYS A 317 -20.64 -8.75 -1.81
N ARG A 318 -21.49 -9.79 -1.81
CA ARG A 318 -22.94 -9.54 -1.89
C ARG A 318 -23.50 -8.90 -0.61
N ALA A 319 -22.91 -9.21 0.56
CA ALA A 319 -23.36 -8.66 1.83
C ALA A 319 -22.98 -7.17 2.00
N PHE A 320 -21.75 -6.79 1.60
CA PHE A 320 -21.22 -5.44 1.86
C PHE A 320 -21.01 -4.59 0.59
N GLY A 321 -21.06 -5.18 -0.59
CA GLY A 321 -20.50 -4.63 -1.81
C GLY A 321 -18.98 -4.83 -1.88
N HIS A 322 -18.38 -4.40 -2.97
CA HIS A 322 -16.95 -4.36 -3.08
C HIS A 322 -16.41 -3.12 -2.35
N THR A 323 -15.79 -3.31 -1.20
CA THR A 323 -15.28 -2.26 -0.32
C THR A 323 -13.86 -1.81 -0.69
N LEU A 324 -13.46 -2.05 -1.94
CA LEU A 324 -12.21 -1.60 -2.55
C LEU A 324 -10.98 -1.96 -1.69
N GLY A 325 -10.17 -0.97 -1.31
CA GLY A 325 -8.97 -1.17 -0.50
C GLY A 325 -9.24 -1.68 0.92
N ALA A 326 -10.45 -1.54 1.45
CA ALA A 326 -10.82 -2.09 2.76
C ALA A 326 -11.08 -3.61 2.75
N SER A 327 -11.26 -4.20 1.56
CA SER A 327 -11.71 -5.60 1.41
C SER A 327 -10.81 -6.62 2.12
N GLY A 328 -9.49 -6.42 2.13
CA GLY A 328 -8.54 -7.37 2.72
C GLY A 328 -8.70 -7.49 4.24
N VAL A 329 -8.73 -6.37 4.96
CA VAL A 329 -8.93 -6.37 6.43
C VAL A 329 -10.34 -6.80 6.79
N LEU A 330 -11.37 -6.40 6.04
CA LEU A 330 -12.75 -6.86 6.27
C LEU A 330 -12.86 -8.38 6.13
N ASN A 331 -12.28 -8.98 5.08
CA ASN A 331 -12.24 -10.44 4.93
C ASN A 331 -11.43 -11.09 6.07
N GLY A 332 -10.33 -10.47 6.52
CA GLY A 332 -9.57 -10.93 7.68
C GLY A 332 -10.41 -10.97 8.98
N ILE A 333 -11.22 -9.94 9.21
CA ILE A 333 -12.16 -9.89 10.35
C ILE A 333 -13.18 -11.03 10.26
N LEU A 334 -13.77 -11.27 9.09
CA LEU A 334 -14.72 -12.35 8.86
C LEU A 334 -14.06 -13.73 9.01
N ALA A 335 -12.79 -13.87 8.57
CA ALA A 335 -12.01 -15.10 8.78
C ALA A 335 -11.78 -15.38 10.27
N ILE A 336 -11.38 -14.36 11.05
CA ILE A 336 -11.20 -14.48 12.50
C ILE A 336 -12.51 -14.81 13.20
N GLU A 337 -13.62 -14.15 12.85
CA GLU A 337 -14.93 -14.46 13.43
C GLU A 337 -15.40 -15.87 13.06
N SER A 338 -15.11 -16.33 11.85
CA SER A 338 -15.42 -17.71 11.44
C SER A 338 -14.69 -18.73 12.32
N ILE A 339 -13.40 -18.50 12.61
CA ILE A 339 -12.61 -19.32 13.54
C ILE A 339 -13.22 -19.31 14.95
N ARG A 340 -13.50 -18.12 15.49
CA ARG A 340 -13.96 -17.91 16.87
C ARG A 340 -15.33 -18.54 17.13
N ARG A 341 -16.21 -18.51 16.13
CA ARG A 341 -17.57 -19.03 16.25
C ARG A 341 -17.71 -20.49 15.80
N GLY A 342 -16.69 -21.03 15.11
CA GLY A 342 -16.81 -22.32 14.45
C GLY A 342 -17.94 -22.31 13.41
N GLU A 343 -18.05 -21.23 12.64
CA GLU A 343 -19.15 -20.99 11.70
C GLU A 343 -18.66 -20.24 10.47
N CYS A 344 -18.91 -20.73 9.27
CA CYS A 344 -18.53 -20.05 8.04
C CYS A 344 -19.59 -19.04 7.58
N ILE A 345 -19.16 -17.97 6.89
CA ILE A 345 -20.05 -17.06 6.20
C ILE A 345 -20.69 -17.72 4.98
N ALA A 346 -21.72 -17.11 4.41
CA ALA A 346 -22.41 -17.60 3.22
C ALA A 346 -22.01 -16.83 1.97
N ASN A 347 -21.93 -17.52 0.84
CA ASN A 347 -21.86 -16.93 -0.50
C ASN A 347 -23.27 -16.59 -0.98
N LEU A 348 -23.75 -15.44 -0.58
CA LEU A 348 -25.12 -15.03 -0.84
C LEU A 348 -25.37 -14.85 -2.35
N GLY A 349 -26.58 -15.25 -2.82
CA GLY A 349 -27.05 -15.02 -4.18
C GLY A 349 -26.53 -15.99 -5.23
N PHE A 350 -25.84 -17.06 -4.83
CA PHE A 350 -25.48 -18.15 -5.72
C PHE A 350 -26.69 -19.08 -5.92
N GLU A 351 -26.99 -19.40 -7.16
CA GLU A 351 -28.05 -20.33 -7.57
C GLU A 351 -27.47 -21.51 -8.36
N ASN A 352 -26.57 -21.21 -9.33
CA ASN A 352 -25.95 -22.21 -10.18
C ASN A 352 -24.58 -21.73 -10.72
N GLY A 353 -23.58 -22.61 -10.69
CA GLY A 353 -22.21 -22.32 -11.19
C GLY A 353 -22.03 -22.55 -12.70
N GLY A 354 -22.94 -23.28 -13.34
CA GLY A 354 -22.76 -23.73 -14.72
C GLY A 354 -21.54 -24.67 -14.85
N ASP A 355 -20.98 -24.74 -16.06
CA ASP A 355 -19.80 -25.57 -16.33
C ASP A 355 -18.50 -24.94 -15.80
N GLU A 356 -18.47 -23.62 -15.58
CA GLU A 356 -17.26 -22.89 -15.14
C GLU A 356 -16.96 -23.11 -13.65
N ILE A 357 -18.00 -23.16 -12.80
CA ILE A 357 -17.89 -23.28 -11.35
C ILE A 357 -18.46 -24.62 -10.92
N SER A 358 -17.68 -25.65 -11.11
CA SER A 358 -18.12 -27.05 -10.94
C SER A 358 -18.38 -27.46 -9.48
N VAL A 359 -17.87 -26.71 -8.50
CA VAL A 359 -18.11 -26.92 -7.06
C VAL A 359 -18.79 -25.70 -6.48
N ALA A 360 -19.99 -25.88 -5.92
CA ALA A 360 -20.76 -24.78 -5.36
C ALA A 360 -20.10 -24.17 -4.10
N PRO A 361 -20.11 -22.82 -3.93
CA PRO A 361 -19.73 -22.20 -2.67
C PRO A 361 -20.73 -22.51 -1.55
N VAL A 362 -20.41 -22.10 -0.34
CA VAL A 362 -21.30 -22.24 0.81
C VAL A 362 -22.49 -21.29 0.67
N CYS A 363 -23.66 -21.79 0.28
CA CYS A 363 -24.87 -20.98 0.07
C CYS A 363 -25.59 -20.58 1.36
N LYS A 364 -25.37 -21.34 2.43
CA LYS A 364 -25.92 -21.09 3.77
C LYS A 364 -24.83 -21.28 4.80
N SER A 365 -24.74 -20.38 5.77
CA SER A 365 -23.82 -20.52 6.90
C SER A 365 -23.92 -21.90 7.55
N LYS A 366 -22.78 -22.46 7.92
CA LYS A 366 -22.68 -23.79 8.54
C LYS A 366 -21.75 -23.73 9.74
N LYS A 367 -22.14 -24.38 10.82
CA LYS A 367 -21.25 -24.65 11.95
C LYS A 367 -20.33 -25.82 11.61
N ILE A 368 -19.04 -25.61 11.70
CA ILE A 368 -17.98 -26.58 11.43
C ILE A 368 -16.77 -26.27 12.30
N ASP A 369 -15.89 -27.25 12.50
CA ASP A 369 -14.60 -26.98 13.16
C ASP A 369 -13.66 -26.24 12.19
N ILE A 370 -13.55 -24.92 12.35
CA ILE A 370 -12.70 -24.07 11.53
C ILE A 370 -11.37 -23.84 12.26
N LYS A 371 -10.31 -24.45 11.75
CA LYS A 371 -8.95 -24.33 12.32
C LYS A 371 -8.14 -23.27 11.60
N ASN A 372 -8.14 -23.30 10.27
CA ASN A 372 -7.37 -22.41 9.43
C ASN A 372 -8.25 -21.85 8.31
N VAL A 373 -8.16 -20.54 8.10
CA VAL A 373 -8.89 -19.82 7.04
C VAL A 373 -7.89 -19.13 6.14
N LEU A 374 -7.99 -19.38 4.84
CA LEU A 374 -7.25 -18.65 3.82
C LEU A 374 -8.11 -17.52 3.27
N SER A 375 -7.65 -16.29 3.39
CA SER A 375 -8.28 -15.09 2.82
C SER A 375 -7.46 -14.58 1.64
N VAL A 376 -8.11 -14.30 0.51
CA VAL A 376 -7.46 -13.86 -0.72
C VAL A 376 -8.03 -12.54 -1.22
N SER A 377 -7.15 -11.69 -1.74
CA SER A 377 -7.48 -10.42 -2.38
C SER A 377 -6.77 -10.32 -3.73
N LEU A 378 -7.56 -10.08 -4.79
CA LEU A 378 -7.08 -9.95 -6.16
C LEU A 378 -7.38 -8.54 -6.65
N GLY A 379 -6.35 -7.75 -6.98
CA GLY A 379 -6.47 -6.33 -7.32
C GLY A 379 -6.21 -6.02 -8.77
N PHE A 380 -6.77 -4.91 -9.25
CA PHE A 380 -6.38 -4.33 -10.54
C PHE A 380 -4.87 -4.12 -10.59
N GLY A 381 -4.29 -4.27 -11.79
CA GLY A 381 -2.85 -4.29 -11.97
C GLY A 381 -2.22 -5.66 -11.76
N GLY A 382 -3.04 -6.69 -11.47
CA GLY A 382 -2.59 -8.06 -11.18
C GLY A 382 -1.94 -8.20 -9.81
N ASN A 383 -2.27 -7.34 -8.85
CA ASN A 383 -1.76 -7.42 -7.48
C ASN A 383 -2.56 -8.43 -6.68
N ASN A 384 -1.93 -9.51 -6.27
CA ASN A 384 -2.55 -10.59 -5.49
C ASN A 384 -1.92 -10.66 -4.10
N SER A 385 -2.75 -10.90 -3.09
CA SER A 385 -2.32 -11.13 -1.71
C SER A 385 -3.18 -12.18 -1.04
N ALA A 386 -2.56 -13.02 -0.21
CA ALA A 386 -3.24 -14.05 0.57
C ALA A 386 -2.72 -14.07 2.00
N THR A 387 -3.62 -14.35 2.96
CA THR A 387 -3.30 -14.43 4.39
C THR A 387 -3.96 -15.66 5.00
N VAL A 388 -3.22 -16.44 5.77
CA VAL A 388 -3.71 -17.58 6.55
C VAL A 388 -3.93 -17.13 8.00
N PHE A 389 -5.16 -17.26 8.47
CA PHE A 389 -5.57 -17.07 9.86
C PHE A 389 -5.76 -18.42 10.51
N SER A 390 -5.18 -18.63 11.69
CA SER A 390 -5.21 -19.91 12.41
C SER A 390 -5.77 -19.76 13.82
N LYS A 391 -6.53 -20.76 14.26
CA LYS A 391 -7.04 -20.89 15.63
C LYS A 391 -5.92 -21.11 16.63
N GLU A 392 -4.93 -21.89 16.21
CA GLU A 392 -3.79 -22.26 17.03
C GLU A 392 -2.50 -21.65 16.45
N LYS A 393 -1.54 -21.43 17.31
CA LYS A 393 -0.21 -20.96 16.96
C LYS A 393 0.47 -21.99 16.04
N GLN A 394 0.91 -21.54 14.87
CA GLN A 394 1.76 -22.31 13.98
C GLN A 394 3.23 -21.94 14.18
N ILE A 395 4.11 -22.89 14.01
CA ILE A 395 5.56 -22.65 14.01
C ILE A 395 5.92 -22.06 12.65
N SER A 396 6.22 -20.77 12.60
CA SER A 396 6.66 -20.12 11.36
C SER A 396 8.09 -20.55 10.98
N LEU A 397 8.34 -20.56 9.67
CA LEU A 397 9.69 -20.79 9.12
C LEU A 397 10.67 -19.71 9.57
N GLU A 398 11.95 -20.07 9.74
CA GLU A 398 12.98 -19.12 10.12
C GLU A 398 13.20 -18.06 9.05
N MET A 399 13.09 -16.80 9.44
CA MET A 399 13.50 -15.69 8.58
C MET A 399 14.99 -15.45 8.75
N SER A 400 15.75 -15.54 7.67
CA SER A 400 17.17 -15.23 7.66
C SER A 400 17.38 -13.75 7.37
N LYS A 401 18.22 -13.06 8.17
CA LYS A 401 18.70 -11.73 7.77
C LYS A 401 19.62 -11.89 6.57
N ARG A 402 19.18 -11.43 5.41
CA ARG A 402 19.99 -11.40 4.18
C ARG A 402 20.64 -10.03 4.05
N LYS A 403 21.89 -10.02 3.58
CA LYS A 403 22.54 -8.78 3.16
C LYS A 403 21.81 -8.22 1.95
N LEU A 404 21.66 -6.91 1.92
CA LEU A 404 20.93 -6.20 0.88
C LEU A 404 21.87 -5.30 0.10
N PHE A 405 21.94 -5.49 -1.22
CA PHE A 405 22.86 -4.80 -2.09
C PHE A 405 22.11 -3.94 -3.13
N ILE A 406 22.72 -2.79 -3.47
CA ILE A 406 22.33 -1.96 -4.61
C ILE A 406 23.23 -2.30 -5.77
N TYR A 407 22.63 -2.71 -6.89
CA TYR A 407 23.38 -3.12 -8.09
C TYR A 407 23.42 -2.03 -9.16
N SER A 408 22.38 -1.22 -9.27
CA SER A 408 22.28 -0.16 -10.28
C SER A 408 21.27 0.89 -9.88
N CYS A 409 21.33 2.02 -10.59
CA CYS A 409 20.40 3.13 -10.48
C CYS A 409 19.95 3.62 -11.85
N GLY A 410 18.67 3.90 -12.01
CA GLY A 410 18.10 4.67 -13.09
C GLY A 410 17.47 5.94 -12.54
N CYS A 411 17.69 7.08 -13.16
CA CYS A 411 17.12 8.33 -12.73
C CYS A 411 16.66 9.16 -13.92
N ILE A 412 15.47 9.75 -13.79
CA ILE A 412 14.90 10.74 -14.68
C ILE A 412 14.55 11.93 -13.81
N ALA A 413 15.28 12.99 -14.00
CA ALA A 413 15.01 14.30 -13.42
C ALA A 413 15.27 15.35 -14.50
N PRO A 414 14.51 16.43 -14.57
CA PRO A 414 14.90 17.55 -15.43
C PRO A 414 16.26 18.06 -14.95
N TYR A 415 17.24 17.98 -15.82
CA TYR A 415 18.52 18.62 -15.57
C TYR A 415 18.36 20.11 -15.91
N VAL A 416 18.48 20.94 -14.90
CA VAL A 416 18.54 22.40 -15.10
C VAL A 416 20.02 22.77 -15.27
N ASP A 417 20.46 22.97 -16.51
CA ASP A 417 21.73 23.57 -16.80
C ASP A 417 21.63 25.13 -16.79
N SER A 418 22.75 25.83 -17.01
CA SER A 418 22.78 27.27 -17.08
C SER A 418 21.91 27.90 -18.19
N ASN A 419 21.36 27.09 -19.09
CA ASN A 419 20.62 27.48 -20.28
C ASN A 419 19.14 27.07 -20.26
N GLY A 420 18.66 26.37 -19.22
CA GLY A 420 17.29 25.94 -19.08
C GLY A 420 17.12 24.43 -18.82
N ILE A 421 15.86 23.95 -18.82
CA ILE A 421 15.53 22.56 -18.54
C ILE A 421 15.90 21.69 -19.76
N VAL A 422 16.79 20.74 -19.58
CA VAL A 422 17.14 19.73 -20.60
C VAL A 422 16.35 18.47 -20.32
N GLU A 423 15.46 18.09 -21.22
CA GLU A 423 14.77 16.79 -21.16
C GLU A 423 15.76 15.65 -21.47
N LEU A 424 15.77 14.63 -20.60
CA LEU A 424 16.56 13.42 -20.85
C LEU A 424 15.95 12.63 -22.02
N THR A 425 16.80 12.20 -22.94
CA THR A 425 16.37 11.32 -24.05
C THR A 425 15.77 10.02 -23.51
N SER A 426 14.54 9.73 -23.90
CA SER A 426 13.84 8.52 -23.45
C SER A 426 14.47 7.25 -24.05
N LEU A 427 14.67 6.23 -23.23
CA LEU A 427 15.06 4.87 -23.65
C LEU A 427 13.87 4.01 -24.11
N LEU A 428 12.65 4.54 -24.15
CA LEU A 428 11.48 3.82 -24.64
C LEU A 428 11.35 3.87 -26.18
N THR A 429 12.47 3.98 -26.91
CA THR A 429 12.50 4.13 -28.37
C THR A 429 12.03 2.88 -29.11
N ASP A 430 12.21 1.69 -28.52
CA ASP A 430 11.76 0.39 -29.02
C ASP A 430 10.25 0.12 -28.79
N ILE A 431 9.57 0.98 -28.07
CA ILE A 431 8.15 0.85 -27.78
C ILE A 431 7.32 1.62 -28.81
N SER A 432 6.36 0.94 -29.44
CA SER A 432 5.50 1.58 -30.44
C SER A 432 4.73 2.79 -29.88
N PRO A 433 4.52 3.85 -30.67
CA PRO A 433 3.77 5.03 -30.24
C PRO A 433 2.35 4.70 -29.74
N LEU A 434 1.69 3.70 -30.34
CA LEU A 434 0.36 3.24 -29.92
C LEU A 434 0.38 2.65 -28.50
N LYS A 435 1.43 1.92 -28.14
CA LYS A 435 1.60 1.35 -26.80
C LYS A 435 1.91 2.44 -25.79
N LYS A 436 2.80 3.40 -26.15
CA LYS A 436 3.14 4.55 -25.27
C LYS A 436 1.92 5.41 -24.93
N ARG A 437 1.01 5.64 -25.90
CA ARG A 437 -0.22 6.45 -25.68
C ARG A 437 -1.18 5.86 -24.64
N ARG A 438 -1.06 4.57 -24.32
CA ARG A 438 -1.87 3.92 -23.28
C ARG A 438 -1.32 4.14 -21.88
N TRP A 439 -0.08 4.56 -21.76
CA TRP A 439 0.57 4.84 -20.48
C TRP A 439 0.47 6.32 -20.13
N ALA A 440 0.11 6.60 -18.89
CA ALA A 440 0.21 7.93 -18.33
C ALA A 440 1.69 8.37 -18.27
N LYS A 441 1.92 9.68 -18.15
CA LYS A 441 3.26 10.28 -18.08
C LYS A 441 4.11 9.65 -16.98
N MET A 442 3.57 9.53 -15.77
CA MET A 442 4.26 8.93 -14.63
C MET A 442 4.68 7.47 -14.90
N GLN A 443 3.82 6.68 -15.56
CA GLN A 443 4.18 5.32 -15.99
C GLN A 443 5.34 5.33 -16.98
N GLN A 444 5.33 6.23 -17.96
CA GLN A 444 6.42 6.32 -18.95
C GLN A 444 7.74 6.68 -18.29
N MET A 445 7.75 7.61 -17.34
CA MET A 445 8.94 7.97 -16.57
C MET A 445 9.50 6.79 -15.76
N ALA A 446 8.63 6.07 -15.07
CA ALA A 446 9.04 4.90 -14.27
C ALA A 446 9.55 3.75 -15.15
N LEU A 447 8.93 3.52 -16.32
CA LEU A 447 9.37 2.51 -17.29
C LEU A 447 10.73 2.86 -17.89
N ASP A 448 10.98 4.13 -18.18
CA ASP A 448 12.30 4.59 -18.65
C ASP A 448 13.37 4.46 -17.54
N CYS A 449 13.01 4.79 -16.31
CA CYS A 449 13.84 4.62 -15.13
C CYS A 449 14.27 3.14 -14.94
N VAL A 450 13.33 2.21 -15.03
CA VAL A 450 13.61 0.75 -14.95
C VAL A 450 14.55 0.29 -16.07
N LYS A 451 14.32 0.75 -17.31
CA LYS A 451 15.22 0.40 -18.43
C LYS A 451 16.64 0.89 -18.20
N ARG A 452 16.81 2.09 -17.63
CA ARG A 452 18.13 2.61 -17.23
C ARG A 452 18.78 1.74 -16.16
N SER A 453 18.00 1.33 -15.16
CA SER A 453 18.50 0.47 -14.08
C SER A 453 18.90 -0.92 -14.56
N LEU A 454 18.19 -1.48 -15.55
CA LEU A 454 18.48 -2.81 -16.12
C LEU A 454 19.52 -2.82 -17.23
N LYS A 455 20.05 -1.64 -17.62
CA LYS A 455 21.04 -1.55 -18.70
C LYS A 455 22.31 -2.34 -18.33
N GLU A 456 22.75 -3.23 -19.24
CA GLU A 456 23.95 -4.03 -19.07
C GLU A 456 23.92 -4.94 -17.81
N MET A 457 22.75 -5.51 -17.51
CA MET A 457 22.56 -6.39 -16.38
C MET A 457 21.64 -7.55 -16.73
N ASN A 458 22.02 -8.77 -16.36
CA ASN A 458 21.15 -9.94 -16.40
C ASN A 458 20.75 -10.33 -14.97
N ILE A 459 19.46 -10.62 -14.80
CA ILE A 459 18.92 -11.08 -13.52
C ILE A 459 18.91 -12.61 -13.54
N ASN A 460 19.54 -13.23 -12.54
CA ASN A 460 19.78 -14.68 -12.48
C ASN A 460 18.74 -15.43 -11.61
N VAL A 461 17.58 -14.82 -11.38
CA VAL A 461 16.51 -15.43 -10.56
C VAL A 461 15.20 -15.51 -11.37
N PRO A 462 14.30 -16.47 -11.04
CA PRO A 462 12.99 -16.59 -11.68
C PRO A 462 12.14 -15.32 -11.54
N SER A 463 11.29 -15.05 -12.50
CA SER A 463 10.41 -13.86 -12.52
C SER A 463 9.51 -13.72 -11.28
N GLU A 464 9.13 -14.83 -10.68
CA GLU A 464 8.33 -14.93 -9.46
C GLU A 464 9.09 -14.45 -8.21
N ARG A 465 10.43 -14.39 -8.32
CA ARG A 465 11.34 -13.94 -7.26
C ARG A 465 11.77 -12.48 -7.43
N ILE A 466 11.21 -11.76 -8.42
CA ILE A 466 11.52 -10.36 -8.73
C ILE A 466 10.36 -9.48 -8.34
N GLY A 467 10.58 -8.56 -7.40
CA GLY A 467 9.58 -7.60 -6.93
C GLY A 467 9.64 -6.24 -7.61
N VAL A 468 8.56 -5.46 -7.48
CA VAL A 468 8.46 -4.04 -7.87
C VAL A 468 7.82 -3.27 -6.73
N CYS A 469 8.54 -2.30 -6.15
CA CYS A 469 8.06 -1.43 -5.09
C CYS A 469 8.23 0.03 -5.51
N ILE A 470 7.13 0.77 -5.63
CA ILE A 470 7.13 2.17 -6.04
C ILE A 470 6.63 3.05 -4.91
N GLY A 471 7.45 4.02 -4.50
CA GLY A 471 7.05 5.11 -3.64
C GLY A 471 6.48 6.26 -4.46
N THR A 472 5.37 6.85 -4.01
CA THR A 472 4.79 8.05 -4.60
C THR A 472 4.11 8.89 -3.53
N GLY A 473 4.22 10.21 -3.59
CA GLY A 473 3.56 11.06 -2.62
C GLY A 473 2.11 11.35 -2.94
N MET A 474 1.82 11.59 -4.22
CA MET A 474 0.49 12.00 -4.68
C MET A 474 -0.18 11.02 -5.64
N GLY A 475 0.55 10.03 -6.13
CA GLY A 475 0.05 9.08 -7.12
C GLY A 475 -0.24 9.71 -8.48
N MET A 476 -1.20 9.15 -9.19
CA MET A 476 -1.57 9.48 -10.56
C MET A 476 -2.53 10.70 -10.62
N VAL A 477 -2.04 11.87 -10.21
CA VAL A 477 -2.87 13.09 -10.03
C VAL A 477 -3.51 13.53 -11.34
N ASP A 478 -2.76 13.55 -12.44
CA ASP A 478 -3.28 14.04 -13.72
C ASP A 478 -4.33 13.10 -14.32
N GLU A 479 -4.16 11.78 -14.19
CA GLU A 479 -5.17 10.83 -14.66
C GLU A 479 -6.44 10.90 -13.80
N SER A 480 -6.30 11.01 -12.48
CA SER A 480 -7.44 11.23 -11.58
C SER A 480 -8.18 12.52 -11.94
N ARG A 481 -7.46 13.62 -12.15
CA ARG A 481 -8.03 14.91 -12.57
C ARG A 481 -8.76 14.79 -13.90
N ARG A 482 -8.11 14.23 -14.93
CA ARG A 482 -8.71 14.05 -16.27
C ARG A 482 -10.02 13.28 -16.21
N PHE A 483 -10.04 12.20 -15.43
CA PHE A 483 -11.25 11.40 -15.26
C PHE A 483 -12.36 12.16 -14.54
N ILE A 484 -12.05 12.83 -13.43
CA ILE A 484 -13.03 13.57 -12.61
C ILE A 484 -13.57 14.77 -13.39
N GLU A 485 -12.71 15.56 -14.05
CA GLU A 485 -13.15 16.70 -14.88
C GLU A 485 -14.06 16.25 -16.00
N ALA A 486 -13.71 15.20 -16.75
CA ALA A 486 -14.55 14.68 -17.82
C ALA A 486 -15.90 14.18 -17.28
N THR A 487 -15.90 13.53 -16.11
CA THR A 487 -17.11 13.05 -15.44
C THR A 487 -18.01 14.22 -15.01
N ILE A 488 -17.44 15.27 -14.40
CA ILE A 488 -18.21 16.43 -13.90
C ILE A 488 -18.66 17.34 -15.04
N LEU A 489 -17.72 17.80 -15.90
CA LEU A 489 -18.02 18.80 -16.94
C LEU A 489 -18.91 18.26 -18.05
N LYS A 490 -18.89 16.97 -18.29
CA LYS A 490 -19.72 16.32 -19.32
C LYS A 490 -20.93 15.58 -18.74
N HIS A 491 -21.28 15.84 -17.50
CA HIS A 491 -22.42 15.21 -16.83
C HIS A 491 -22.46 13.69 -16.97
N GLU A 492 -21.27 13.05 -16.85
CA GLU A 492 -21.06 11.60 -16.98
C GLU A 492 -21.34 11.04 -18.40
N ALA A 493 -21.48 11.88 -19.42
CA ALA A 493 -21.83 11.44 -20.78
C ALA A 493 -20.67 10.73 -21.51
N GLU A 494 -19.42 11.16 -21.23
CA GLU A 494 -18.22 10.65 -21.89
C GLU A 494 -17.26 10.01 -20.87
N PRO A 495 -17.40 8.72 -20.58
CA PRO A 495 -16.48 8.04 -19.69
C PRO A 495 -15.08 7.93 -20.30
N LEU A 496 -14.04 8.02 -19.46
CA LEU A 496 -12.63 7.83 -19.85
C LEU A 496 -12.05 6.58 -19.16
N PRO A 497 -12.34 5.36 -19.65
CA PRO A 497 -11.90 4.13 -18.98
C PRO A 497 -10.38 4.05 -18.75
N SER A 498 -9.58 4.54 -19.71
CA SER A 498 -8.11 4.52 -19.60
C SER A 498 -7.61 5.46 -18.49
N ALA A 499 -8.21 6.63 -18.32
CA ALA A 499 -7.86 7.54 -17.25
C ALA A 499 -8.23 6.95 -15.87
N PHE A 500 -9.36 6.26 -15.76
CA PHE A 500 -9.74 5.56 -14.54
C PHE A 500 -8.77 4.42 -14.20
N THR A 501 -8.44 3.57 -15.17
CA THR A 501 -7.52 2.44 -14.93
C THR A 501 -6.09 2.88 -14.61
N ASN A 502 -5.68 4.04 -15.12
CA ASN A 502 -4.39 4.63 -14.83
C ASN A 502 -4.38 5.50 -13.56
N SER A 503 -5.53 5.84 -12.98
CA SER A 503 -5.59 6.73 -11.80
C SER A 503 -5.19 6.07 -10.48
N VAL A 504 -5.19 4.74 -10.41
CA VAL A 504 -4.78 4.03 -9.19
C VAL A 504 -3.26 4.11 -9.01
N HIS A 505 -2.80 4.27 -7.77
CA HIS A 505 -1.38 4.48 -7.47
C HIS A 505 -0.49 3.34 -7.98
N ASN A 506 -0.98 2.10 -7.91
CA ASN A 506 -0.24 0.93 -8.40
C ASN A 506 -0.22 0.78 -9.93
N ALA A 507 -0.84 1.68 -10.69
CA ALA A 507 -0.77 1.64 -12.15
C ALA A 507 0.68 1.73 -12.64
N THR A 508 1.55 2.48 -11.94
CA THR A 508 2.97 2.61 -12.25
C THR A 508 3.75 1.33 -11.99
N SER A 509 3.63 0.73 -10.80
CA SER A 509 4.31 -0.53 -10.47
C SER A 509 3.80 -1.69 -11.34
N SER A 510 2.51 -1.70 -11.66
CA SER A 510 1.90 -2.69 -12.55
C SER A 510 2.39 -2.56 -13.99
N ALA A 511 2.58 -1.34 -14.50
CA ALA A 511 3.16 -1.13 -15.83
C ALA A 511 4.60 -1.69 -15.92
N ILE A 512 5.39 -1.56 -14.86
CA ILE A 512 6.73 -2.14 -14.77
C ILE A 512 6.65 -3.67 -14.77
N SER A 513 5.82 -4.26 -13.91
CA SER A 513 5.61 -5.72 -13.86
C SER A 513 5.19 -6.27 -15.22
N LEU A 514 4.25 -5.62 -15.90
CA LEU A 514 3.79 -5.99 -17.24
C LEU A 514 4.88 -5.91 -18.31
N MET A 515 5.69 -4.84 -18.27
CA MET A 515 6.76 -4.64 -19.28
C MET A 515 7.91 -5.60 -19.08
N CYS A 516 8.31 -5.84 -17.83
CA CYS A 516 9.50 -6.64 -17.49
C CYS A 516 9.17 -8.10 -17.20
N GLY A 517 7.89 -8.46 -17.07
CA GLY A 517 7.48 -9.82 -16.70
C GLY A 517 7.77 -10.17 -15.23
N PHE A 518 7.91 -9.18 -14.34
CA PHE A 518 8.20 -9.40 -12.92
C PHE A 518 6.95 -9.84 -12.18
N LYS A 519 6.98 -11.02 -11.57
CA LYS A 519 5.82 -11.71 -11.00
C LYS A 519 5.86 -11.87 -9.47
N GLY A 520 6.89 -11.34 -8.80
CA GLY A 520 6.98 -11.30 -7.34
C GLY A 520 6.06 -10.22 -6.74
N LEU A 521 6.47 -9.63 -5.62
CA LEU A 521 5.75 -8.50 -5.02
C LEU A 521 5.54 -7.37 -6.02
N ASN A 522 4.33 -6.81 -6.07
CA ASN A 522 4.04 -5.57 -6.79
C ASN A 522 3.34 -4.60 -5.83
N SER A 523 3.94 -3.46 -5.57
CA SER A 523 3.47 -2.53 -4.55
C SER A 523 3.58 -1.07 -4.96
N ALA A 524 2.61 -0.28 -4.48
CA ALA A 524 2.67 1.17 -4.44
C ALA A 524 2.47 1.66 -3.01
N VAL A 525 3.45 2.41 -2.49
CA VAL A 525 3.47 2.90 -1.11
C VAL A 525 3.47 4.42 -1.13
N THR A 526 2.69 5.03 -0.25
CA THR A 526 2.69 6.48 -0.06
C THR A 526 2.93 6.83 1.41
N ALA A 527 3.94 7.67 1.63
CA ALA A 527 4.34 8.20 2.94
C ALA A 527 4.93 9.62 2.77
N LYS A 528 4.35 10.42 1.85
CA LYS A 528 4.85 11.75 1.45
C LYS A 528 6.33 11.70 1.03
N GLU A 529 7.15 12.59 1.57
CA GLU A 529 8.59 12.69 1.24
C GLU A 529 9.41 11.44 1.63
N VAL A 530 8.85 10.51 2.42
CA VAL A 530 9.48 9.25 2.86
C VAL A 530 8.96 8.06 2.04
N SER A 531 8.25 8.29 0.93
CA SER A 531 7.62 7.21 0.15
C SER A 531 8.65 6.25 -0.47
N PHE A 532 9.82 6.75 -0.89
CA PHE A 532 10.90 5.90 -1.40
C PHE A 532 11.42 4.94 -0.32
N GLU A 533 11.74 5.47 0.86
CA GLU A 533 12.27 4.67 1.95
C GLU A 533 11.24 3.66 2.49
N ALA A 534 9.95 4.01 2.43
CA ALA A 534 8.87 3.07 2.77
C ALA A 534 8.79 1.91 1.76
N ALA A 535 8.92 2.20 0.46
CA ALA A 535 9.00 1.18 -0.59
C ALA A 535 10.26 0.31 -0.44
N LEU A 536 11.40 0.92 -0.10
CA LEU A 536 12.65 0.22 0.16
C LEU A 536 12.54 -0.69 1.38
N LYS A 537 11.92 -0.23 2.47
CA LYS A 537 11.73 -1.02 3.69
C LYS A 537 10.84 -2.23 3.44
N GLN A 538 9.76 -2.07 2.68
CA GLN A 538 8.90 -3.18 2.27
C GLN A 538 9.68 -4.22 1.43
N ALA A 539 10.42 -3.79 0.39
CA ALA A 539 11.23 -4.69 -0.41
C ALA A 539 12.27 -5.43 0.43
N TRP A 540 12.92 -4.75 1.37
CA TRP A 540 13.86 -5.36 2.30
C TRP A 540 13.21 -6.47 3.12
N ARG A 541 12.02 -6.23 3.69
CA ARG A 541 11.29 -7.24 4.47
C ARG A 541 10.94 -8.47 3.64
N GLU A 542 10.52 -8.26 2.39
CA GLU A 542 10.18 -9.36 1.47
C GLU A 542 11.42 -10.17 1.05
N ILE A 543 12.59 -9.53 0.91
CA ILE A 543 13.86 -10.22 0.65
C ILE A 543 14.30 -11.02 1.89
N ASN A 544 14.19 -10.43 3.10
CA ASN A 544 14.50 -11.12 4.35
C ASN A 544 13.57 -12.29 4.66
N SER A 545 12.28 -12.17 4.29
CA SER A 545 11.31 -13.27 4.44
C SER A 545 11.47 -14.37 3.38
N ASN A 546 12.46 -14.21 2.49
CA ASN A 546 12.70 -15.12 1.37
C ASN A 546 11.50 -15.24 0.39
N SER A 547 10.61 -14.24 0.35
CA SER A 547 9.50 -14.18 -0.61
C SER A 547 10.00 -13.79 -2.01
N ILE A 548 10.96 -12.87 -2.08
CA ILE A 548 11.66 -12.45 -3.30
C ILE A 548 13.16 -12.43 -3.07
N ASP A 549 13.95 -12.38 -4.14
CA ASP A 549 15.42 -12.28 -4.07
C ASP A 549 15.93 -10.91 -4.47
N ILE A 550 15.19 -10.23 -5.34
CA ILE A 550 15.57 -8.95 -5.94
C ILE A 550 14.31 -8.14 -6.22
N ALA A 551 14.44 -6.81 -6.17
CA ALA A 551 13.36 -5.89 -6.52
C ALA A 551 13.87 -4.69 -7.31
N PHE A 552 13.04 -4.17 -8.20
CA PHE A 552 13.12 -2.77 -8.57
C PHE A 552 12.40 -1.95 -7.50
N VAL A 553 13.15 -1.08 -6.85
CA VAL A 553 12.63 -0.14 -5.83
C VAL A 553 12.83 1.26 -6.33
N GLY A 554 11.76 2.01 -6.51
CA GLY A 554 11.84 3.37 -7.03
C GLY A 554 10.85 4.31 -6.39
N ALA A 555 11.03 5.60 -6.70
CA ALA A 555 10.04 6.62 -6.41
C ALA A 555 9.75 7.43 -7.67
N CYS A 556 8.47 7.79 -7.85
CA CYS A 556 8.01 8.51 -9.01
C CYS A 556 6.85 9.44 -8.65
N ASP A 557 6.98 10.71 -9.02
CA ASP A 557 5.91 11.71 -8.98
C ASP A 557 5.96 12.58 -10.23
N GLU A 558 4.78 12.92 -10.75
CA GLU A 558 4.65 13.76 -11.93
C GLU A 558 4.38 15.22 -11.56
N TYR A 559 4.95 16.13 -12.39
CA TYR A 559 4.51 17.52 -12.37
C TYR A 559 3.10 17.61 -12.94
N SER A 560 2.23 18.25 -12.18
CA SER A 560 0.89 18.60 -12.64
C SER A 560 0.57 20.03 -12.20
N GLU A 561 -0.14 20.79 -13.05
CA GLU A 561 -0.61 22.14 -12.69
C GLU A 561 -1.50 22.11 -11.44
N TYR A 562 -2.18 21.00 -11.23
CA TYR A 562 -3.01 20.78 -10.06
C TYR A 562 -2.17 20.59 -8.79
N ALA A 563 -1.18 19.70 -8.84
CA ALA A 563 -0.23 19.50 -7.76
C ALA A 563 0.50 20.81 -7.43
N LYS A 564 0.87 21.61 -8.44
CA LYS A 564 1.49 22.93 -8.26
C LYS A 564 0.57 23.91 -7.55
N LYS A 565 -0.70 24.00 -7.95
CA LYS A 565 -1.69 24.86 -7.27
C LYS A 565 -1.86 24.42 -5.81
N PHE A 566 -1.99 23.14 -5.56
CA PHE A 566 -2.11 22.55 -4.22
C PHE A 566 -0.89 22.89 -3.34
N LEU A 567 0.31 22.63 -3.82
CA LEU A 567 1.54 22.89 -3.08
C LEU A 567 1.82 24.38 -2.88
N LYS A 568 1.54 25.23 -3.89
CA LYS A 568 1.62 26.70 -3.75
C LYS A 568 0.67 27.24 -2.69
N HIS A 569 -0.53 26.67 -2.59
CA HIS A 569 -1.50 27.08 -1.59
C HIS A 569 -1.06 26.68 -0.19
N ASN A 570 -0.58 25.44 -0.02
CA ASN A 570 0.05 25.02 1.23
C ASN A 570 1.24 25.88 1.63
N ALA A 571 2.02 26.38 0.66
CA ALA A 571 3.16 27.25 0.92
C ALA A 571 2.77 28.66 1.37
N LYS A 572 1.66 29.22 0.90
CA LYS A 572 1.13 30.51 1.41
C LYS A 572 0.81 30.45 2.90
N PHE A 573 0.40 29.28 3.42
CA PHE A 573 0.19 29.08 4.86
C PHE A 573 1.48 29.04 5.67
N THR A 574 2.58 28.62 5.05
CA THR A 574 3.87 28.47 5.72
C THR A 574 4.80 29.67 5.47
N ASN A 575 4.34 30.69 4.73
CA ASN A 575 5.10 31.88 4.33
C ASN A 575 6.42 31.57 3.63
N THR A 576 6.38 30.64 2.65
CA THR A 576 7.57 30.03 2.06
C THR A 576 7.64 30.23 0.54
N GLN A 577 8.83 30.54 0.02
CA GLN A 577 9.11 30.42 -1.42
C GLN A 577 9.32 28.96 -1.77
N LEU A 578 8.55 28.45 -2.74
CA LEU A 578 8.68 27.06 -3.21
C LEU A 578 9.66 27.02 -4.39
N PRO A 579 10.63 26.10 -4.38
CA PRO A 579 11.34 25.74 -5.59
C PRO A 579 10.36 25.15 -6.62
N ASP A 580 10.73 25.15 -7.89
CA ASP A 580 9.88 24.63 -8.94
C ASP A 580 9.60 23.13 -8.73
N ILE A 581 8.32 22.75 -8.90
CA ILE A 581 7.88 21.36 -8.87
C ILE A 581 8.20 20.77 -10.24
N VAL A 582 8.84 19.62 -10.25
CA VAL A 582 9.31 18.96 -11.46
C VAL A 582 8.88 17.49 -11.51
N ASP A 583 8.86 16.95 -12.72
CA ASP A 583 8.79 15.51 -12.92
C ASP A 583 10.03 14.83 -12.36
N PHE A 584 9.83 13.73 -11.64
CA PHE A 584 10.93 12.99 -11.07
C PHE A 584 10.65 11.50 -11.00
N SER A 585 11.61 10.68 -11.43
CA SER A 585 11.61 9.25 -11.21
C SER A 585 13.04 8.78 -10.96
N CYS A 586 13.25 8.07 -9.85
CA CYS A 586 14.53 7.46 -9.53
C CYS A 586 14.28 6.09 -8.90
N GLY A 587 15.06 5.09 -9.32
CA GLY A 587 14.91 3.75 -8.81
C GLY A 587 16.16 2.91 -8.96
N TYR A 588 16.18 1.81 -8.25
CA TYR A 588 17.34 0.96 -8.01
C TYR A 588 16.98 -0.50 -8.20
N ILE A 589 17.93 -1.28 -8.71
CA ILE A 589 17.89 -2.73 -8.60
C ILE A 589 18.56 -3.11 -7.28
N ILE A 590 17.78 -3.68 -6.39
CA ILE A 590 18.16 -4.01 -5.00
C ILE A 590 17.87 -5.48 -4.77
N GLY A 591 18.84 -6.23 -4.24
CA GLY A 591 18.68 -7.66 -4.04
C GLY A 591 19.67 -8.25 -3.06
N ALA A 592 19.47 -9.53 -2.78
CA ALA A 592 20.44 -10.34 -2.06
C ALA A 592 21.67 -10.63 -2.91
N ASP A 593 22.69 -11.21 -2.30
CA ASP A 593 23.92 -11.59 -3.01
C ASP A 593 23.66 -12.58 -4.15
N ASN A 594 24.46 -12.47 -5.23
CA ASN A 594 24.43 -13.35 -6.40
C ASN A 594 23.10 -13.40 -7.19
N THR A 595 22.27 -12.37 -7.10
CA THR A 595 20.98 -12.29 -7.82
C THR A 595 21.12 -11.75 -9.24
N VAL A 596 22.24 -11.12 -9.57
CA VAL A 596 22.58 -10.57 -10.89
C VAL A 596 24.03 -10.88 -11.27
N ASP A 597 24.36 -10.71 -12.55
CA ASP A 597 25.72 -10.91 -13.11
C ASP A 597 26.65 -9.71 -12.91
N LYS A 598 26.22 -8.69 -12.16
CA LYS A 598 26.95 -7.44 -11.93
C LYS A 598 27.35 -7.32 -10.47
N ALA A 599 28.56 -6.81 -10.21
CA ALA A 599 28.99 -6.49 -8.86
C ALA A 599 28.11 -5.38 -8.24
N PRO A 600 27.77 -5.47 -6.95
CA PRO A 600 27.02 -4.41 -6.28
C PRO A 600 27.85 -3.13 -6.14
N VAL A 601 27.19 -1.98 -6.15
CA VAL A 601 27.81 -0.67 -5.96
C VAL A 601 27.75 -0.22 -4.50
N ALA A 602 26.80 -0.74 -3.73
CA ALA A 602 26.66 -0.44 -2.31
C ALA A 602 25.95 -1.58 -1.57
N GLU A 603 26.17 -1.68 -0.26
CA GLU A 603 25.46 -2.52 0.70
C GLU A 603 24.57 -1.63 1.59
N ILE A 604 23.31 -1.99 1.79
CA ILE A 604 22.42 -1.32 2.74
C ILE A 604 22.60 -2.00 4.10
N LEU A 605 23.13 -1.27 5.08
CA LEU A 605 23.43 -1.80 6.40
C LEU A 605 22.24 -1.76 7.36
N ASP A 606 21.49 -0.66 7.38
CA ASP A 606 20.24 -0.53 8.16
C ASP A 606 19.33 0.56 7.58
N LEU A 607 18.02 0.42 7.81
CA LEU A 607 16.97 1.37 7.43
C LEU A 607 15.92 1.45 8.53
N LYS A 608 15.72 2.64 9.08
CA LYS A 608 14.71 2.92 10.11
C LYS A 608 13.78 4.03 9.69
N ILE A 609 12.48 3.76 9.74
CA ILE A 609 11.41 4.75 9.54
C ILE A 609 10.70 4.96 10.88
N SER A 610 10.52 6.20 11.27
CA SER A 610 9.86 6.57 12.53
C SER A 610 9.36 8.01 12.50
N ARG A 611 8.45 8.36 13.40
CA ARG A 611 8.09 9.77 13.59
C ARG A 611 9.13 10.45 14.48
N ARG A 612 9.54 11.64 14.05
CA ARG A 612 10.52 12.47 14.77
C ARG A 612 9.99 12.91 16.13
N ARG A 613 10.88 13.00 17.12
CA ARG A 613 10.66 13.69 18.39
C ARG A 613 10.95 15.20 18.25
N TYR A 614 10.32 16.02 19.07
CA TYR A 614 10.33 17.48 18.86
C TYR A 614 11.53 18.21 19.47
N THR A 615 12.40 17.54 20.23
CA THR A 615 13.56 18.18 20.85
C THR A 615 14.86 17.82 20.13
N SER A 616 15.84 18.74 20.14
CA SER A 616 17.18 18.52 19.54
C SER A 616 17.93 17.36 20.20
N SER A 617 17.82 17.24 21.52
CA SER A 617 18.43 16.12 22.27
C SER A 617 17.84 14.76 21.88
N ASP A 618 16.53 14.66 21.69
CA ASP A 618 15.88 13.42 21.28
C ASP A 618 16.27 13.01 19.86
N GLU A 619 16.40 13.99 18.95
CA GLU A 619 16.80 13.73 17.57
C GLU A 619 18.25 13.30 17.48
N LEU A 620 19.14 14.01 18.20
CA LEU A 620 20.53 13.65 18.34
C LEU A 620 20.71 12.22 18.89
N TYR A 621 19.95 11.88 19.94
CA TYR A 621 19.95 10.55 20.52
C TYR A 621 19.49 9.49 19.51
N ALA A 622 18.41 9.74 18.79
CA ALA A 622 17.84 8.77 17.85
C ALA A 622 18.78 8.47 16.66
N VAL A 623 19.51 9.51 16.16
CA VAL A 623 20.51 9.31 15.10
C VAL A 623 21.72 8.55 15.61
N LYS A 624 22.24 8.88 16.80
CA LYS A 624 23.36 8.18 17.41
C LYS A 624 23.02 6.73 17.75
N GLU A 625 21.81 6.46 18.28
CA GLU A 625 21.33 5.10 18.54
C GLU A 625 21.23 4.27 17.26
N PHE A 626 20.72 4.86 16.18
CA PHE A 626 20.62 4.20 14.87
C PHE A 626 22.00 3.79 14.35
N ILE A 627 23.00 4.70 14.39
CA ILE A 627 24.34 4.42 13.93
C ILE A 627 25.02 3.37 14.84
N LYS A 628 24.84 3.47 16.17
CA LYS A 628 25.38 2.48 17.12
C LYS A 628 24.85 1.08 16.80
N LYS A 629 23.54 0.94 16.56
CA LYS A 629 22.95 -0.34 16.19
C LYS A 629 23.50 -0.88 14.88
N ALA A 630 23.72 -0.02 13.89
CA ALA A 630 24.30 -0.41 12.61
C ALA A 630 25.78 -0.82 12.77
N SER A 631 26.53 -0.22 13.71
CA SER A 631 27.93 -0.58 13.99
C SER A 631 28.08 -1.96 14.66
N GLU A 632 27.04 -2.53 15.23
CA GLU A 632 27.05 -3.92 15.72
C GLU A 632 27.22 -4.93 14.58
N SER A 633 26.87 -4.55 13.34
CA SER A 633 27.01 -5.36 12.14
C SER A 633 28.26 -5.02 11.30
N ASP A 634 28.92 -3.88 11.55
CA ASP A 634 30.15 -3.46 10.86
C ASP A 634 31.08 -2.71 11.83
N GLU A 635 32.10 -3.40 12.38
CA GLU A 635 33.05 -2.87 13.35
C GLU A 635 33.88 -1.68 12.82
N CYS A 636 33.96 -1.48 11.49
CA CYS A 636 34.69 -0.38 10.88
C CYS A 636 33.90 0.94 10.83
N LEU A 637 32.61 0.91 11.22
CA LEU A 637 31.73 2.06 11.20
C LEU A 637 32.07 3.06 12.32
N ASP A 638 32.43 4.27 11.93
CA ASP A 638 32.68 5.43 12.81
C ASP A 638 31.93 6.65 12.26
N ILE A 639 31.29 7.41 13.14
CA ILE A 639 30.54 8.62 12.78
C ILE A 639 31.39 9.60 11.97
N SER A 640 32.68 9.76 12.30
CA SER A 640 33.60 10.64 11.58
C SER A 640 33.92 10.22 10.14
N LYS A 641 33.52 9.00 9.74
CA LYS A 641 33.68 8.45 8.39
C LYS A 641 32.41 8.54 7.55
N ILE A 642 31.29 9.00 8.14
CA ILE A 642 29.98 9.06 7.49
C ILE A 642 29.78 10.40 6.83
N ASP A 643 29.45 10.42 5.54
CA ASP A 643 28.90 11.55 4.82
C ASP A 643 27.36 11.50 4.86
N VAL A 644 26.70 12.61 5.17
CA VAL A 644 25.22 12.68 5.28
C VAL A 644 24.64 13.35 4.05
N PHE A 645 23.62 12.70 3.49
CA PHE A 645 22.81 13.20 2.37
C PHE A 645 21.40 13.46 2.87
N ALA A 646 21.12 14.71 3.23
CA ALA A 646 19.87 15.07 3.86
C ALA A 646 18.85 15.63 2.87
N CYS A 647 17.66 15.03 2.85
CA CYS A 647 16.48 15.51 2.16
C CYS A 647 15.45 15.96 3.20
N VAL A 648 15.42 17.24 3.50
CA VAL A 648 14.47 17.83 4.44
C VAL A 648 13.43 18.62 3.67
N CYS A 649 12.16 18.48 4.04
CA CYS A 649 11.09 19.25 3.42
C CYS A 649 11.43 20.76 3.50
N PRO A 650 11.61 21.45 2.36
CA PRO A 650 12.01 22.85 2.35
C PRO A 650 11.00 23.70 3.10
N ASN A 651 11.52 24.71 3.82
CA ASN A 651 10.71 25.73 4.49
C ASN A 651 9.87 25.25 5.69
N SER A 652 10.16 24.10 6.23
CA SER A 652 9.71 23.83 7.58
C SER A 652 10.67 24.53 8.56
N TRP A 653 10.14 25.07 9.68
CA TRP A 653 10.99 25.47 10.82
C TRP A 653 11.95 24.33 11.22
N GLN A 654 11.67 23.13 10.76
CA GLN A 654 12.45 21.91 10.93
C GLN A 654 13.75 21.90 10.09
N GLU A 655 13.83 22.64 8.98
CA GLU A 655 14.98 22.56 8.10
C GLU A 655 16.27 23.03 8.80
N ASN A 656 16.28 24.24 9.33
CA ASN A 656 17.43 24.78 10.04
C ASN A 656 17.77 23.99 11.29
N PHE A 657 16.73 23.54 12.01
CA PHE A 657 16.87 22.70 13.19
C PHE A 657 17.57 21.37 12.86
N VAL A 658 17.13 20.65 11.81
CA VAL A 658 17.70 19.36 11.43
C VAL A 658 19.16 19.51 10.98
N TYR A 659 19.47 20.50 10.15
CA TYR A 659 20.84 20.71 9.71
C TYR A 659 21.76 21.09 10.87
N SER A 660 21.28 21.87 11.84
CA SER A 660 22.02 22.17 13.07
C SER A 660 22.31 20.89 13.87
N VAL A 661 21.31 20.04 14.09
CA VAL A 661 21.48 18.76 14.81
C VAL A 661 22.45 17.82 14.09
N LEU A 662 22.35 17.71 12.75
CA LEU A 662 23.26 16.86 11.97
C LEU A 662 24.71 17.39 12.03
N ALA A 663 24.90 18.72 11.97
CA ALA A 663 26.22 19.32 12.13
C ALA A 663 26.84 19.06 13.49
N ASP A 664 26.04 19.08 14.57
CA ASP A 664 26.49 18.87 15.95
C ASP A 664 26.86 17.40 16.27
N ILE A 665 26.47 16.44 15.39
CA ILE A 665 26.76 15.01 15.63
C ILE A 665 28.22 14.65 15.36
N GLY A 666 28.93 15.43 14.53
CA GLY A 666 30.33 15.20 14.18
C GLY A 666 30.52 14.33 12.93
N PHE A 667 29.56 14.36 12.01
CA PHE A 667 29.70 13.74 10.71
C PHE A 667 30.80 14.41 9.86
N LYS A 668 31.37 13.64 8.93
CA LYS A 668 32.39 14.12 8.00
C LYS A 668 31.90 15.28 7.13
N SER A 669 30.68 15.17 6.59
CA SER A 669 30.04 16.22 5.83
C SER A 669 28.51 16.09 5.86
N VAL A 670 27.79 17.16 5.59
CA VAL A 670 26.32 17.18 5.44
C VAL A 670 25.95 17.84 4.12
N CYS A 671 25.45 17.07 3.16
CA CYS A 671 25.04 17.50 1.82
C CYS A 671 23.53 17.70 1.75
N LYS A 672 23.09 18.86 1.24
CA LYS A 672 21.67 19.18 1.00
C LYS A 672 21.25 18.75 -0.40
N ILE A 673 20.21 17.93 -0.51
CA ILE A 673 19.77 17.34 -1.78
C ILE A 673 18.84 18.20 -2.66
N PRO A 674 17.94 19.06 -2.12
CA PRO A 674 16.80 19.55 -2.89
C PRO A 674 17.09 20.51 -4.04
N SER A 675 18.16 21.31 -4.01
CA SER A 675 18.33 22.43 -4.95
C SER A 675 18.52 22.00 -6.42
N LYS A 676 19.03 20.79 -6.66
CA LYS A 676 19.35 20.25 -7.98
C LYS A 676 18.16 19.50 -8.62
N TYR A 677 17.30 18.89 -7.81
CA TYR A 677 16.26 17.99 -8.27
C TYR A 677 14.84 18.60 -8.18
N GLY A 678 14.72 19.87 -7.81
CA GLY A 678 13.43 20.50 -7.59
C GLY A 678 12.69 19.97 -6.37
N ARG A 679 11.39 20.24 -6.29
CA ARG A 679 10.54 19.77 -5.21
C ARG A 679 9.49 18.78 -5.69
N ASN A 680 9.50 17.58 -5.13
CA ASN A 680 8.43 16.59 -5.19
C ASN A 680 8.59 15.61 -4.02
N TYR A 681 7.61 14.75 -3.81
CA TYR A 681 7.66 13.78 -2.71
C TYR A 681 8.65 12.61 -2.95
N SER A 682 9.09 12.42 -4.18
CA SER A 682 9.99 11.31 -4.56
C SER A 682 11.48 11.67 -4.52
N VAL A 683 11.82 12.93 -4.23
CA VAL A 683 13.21 13.45 -4.27
C VAL A 683 14.15 12.76 -3.30
N SER A 684 13.62 12.15 -2.21
CA SER A 684 14.46 11.40 -1.28
C SER A 684 15.25 10.27 -1.94
N ALA A 685 14.73 9.68 -3.02
CA ALA A 685 15.45 8.68 -3.80
C ALA A 685 16.75 9.21 -4.42
N ALA A 686 16.84 10.53 -4.72
CA ALA A 686 18.05 11.12 -5.24
C ALA A 686 19.22 11.13 -4.22
N SER A 687 18.93 11.07 -2.92
CA SER A 687 19.98 11.05 -1.89
C SER A 687 20.91 9.85 -2.01
N PHE A 688 20.36 8.70 -2.36
CA PHE A 688 21.13 7.47 -2.61
C PHE A 688 22.00 7.60 -3.87
N LYS A 689 21.42 8.18 -4.94
CA LYS A 689 22.17 8.41 -6.19
C LYS A 689 23.35 9.36 -5.95
N GLU A 690 23.12 10.48 -5.28
CA GLU A 690 24.19 11.45 -4.98
C GLU A 690 25.29 10.84 -4.11
N ALA A 691 24.92 10.01 -3.13
CA ALA A 691 25.88 9.29 -2.31
C ALA A 691 26.75 8.36 -3.16
N ILE A 692 26.14 7.51 -3.99
CA ILE A 692 26.85 6.57 -4.85
C ILE A 692 27.73 7.31 -5.86
N ASP A 693 27.21 8.31 -6.58
CA ASP A 693 27.93 9.07 -7.60
C ASP A 693 29.15 9.81 -7.03
N MET A 694 29.01 10.41 -5.82
CA MET A 694 30.10 11.14 -5.17
C MET A 694 31.30 10.21 -4.86
N PHE A 695 31.03 9.00 -4.43
CA PHE A 695 32.10 8.07 -4.06
C PHE A 695 32.69 7.35 -5.28
N VAL A 696 31.87 6.99 -6.26
CA VAL A 696 32.35 6.38 -7.52
C VAL A 696 33.24 7.36 -8.29
N SER A 697 32.85 8.64 -8.39
CA SER A 697 33.65 9.66 -9.10
C SER A 697 34.98 9.97 -8.41
N ASN A 698 35.06 9.84 -7.09
CA ASN A 698 36.28 10.14 -6.31
C ASN A 698 37.24 8.94 -6.16
N GLY A 699 36.92 7.79 -6.72
CA GLY A 699 37.75 6.57 -6.69
C GLY A 699 37.99 6.03 -5.27
N LYS A 700 37.17 6.42 -4.30
CA LYS A 700 37.28 5.99 -2.90
C LYS A 700 36.43 4.75 -2.67
N LYS A 701 37.07 3.61 -2.38
CA LYS A 701 36.41 2.40 -1.86
C LYS A 701 36.21 2.51 -0.34
N SER A 702 35.12 1.95 0.18
CA SER A 702 34.81 1.79 1.61
C SER A 702 34.53 3.11 2.36
N ASN A 703 33.57 3.91 1.87
CA ASN A 703 33.00 5.01 2.65
C ASN A 703 31.53 4.72 3.01
N TYR A 704 31.08 5.34 4.10
CA TYR A 704 29.71 5.20 4.59
C TYR A 704 28.90 6.47 4.25
N ALA A 705 27.66 6.29 3.83
CA ALA A 705 26.73 7.39 3.64
C ALA A 705 25.45 7.13 4.44
N LEU A 706 24.99 8.18 5.13
CA LEU A 706 23.70 8.23 5.78
C LEU A 706 22.75 9.04 4.92
N THR A 707 21.71 8.42 4.35
CA THR A 707 20.60 9.18 3.79
C THR A 707 19.63 9.51 4.92
N TYR A 708 19.23 10.76 5.01
CA TYR A 708 18.38 11.29 6.06
C TYR A 708 17.22 12.07 5.45
N THR A 709 16.01 11.55 5.55
CA THR A 709 14.81 12.19 4.99
C THR A 709 13.83 12.55 6.10
N ILE A 710 13.28 13.74 6.03
CA ILE A 710 12.19 14.20 6.90
C ILE A 710 11.04 14.74 6.07
N SER A 711 9.83 14.25 6.33
CA SER A 711 8.60 14.72 5.72
C SER A 711 8.08 16.00 6.40
N SER A 712 7.21 16.70 5.68
CA SER A 712 6.44 17.85 6.19
C SER A 712 5.61 17.55 7.45
N THR A 713 5.31 16.29 7.72
CA THR A 713 4.53 15.83 8.89
C THR A 713 5.38 15.27 10.02
N GLY A 714 6.71 15.25 9.84
CA GLY A 714 7.66 14.76 10.82
C GLY A 714 7.87 13.24 10.80
N LEU A 715 7.43 12.53 9.76
CA LEU A 715 7.90 11.18 9.48
C LEU A 715 9.34 11.27 9.00
N ARG A 716 10.22 10.43 9.53
CA ARG A 716 11.66 10.43 9.27
C ARG A 716 12.11 9.06 8.79
N ALA A 717 13.00 9.04 7.82
CA ALA A 717 13.76 7.86 7.43
C ALA A 717 15.25 8.10 7.55
N MET A 718 15.97 7.11 8.05
CA MET A 718 17.42 7.04 8.10
C MET A 718 17.86 5.74 7.45
N CYS A 719 18.71 5.81 6.44
CA CYS A 719 19.29 4.64 5.81
C CYS A 719 20.82 4.77 5.75
N LEU A 720 21.51 3.77 6.28
CA LEU A 720 22.96 3.70 6.25
C LEU A 720 23.41 2.75 5.14
N ILE A 721 24.25 3.25 4.26
CA ILE A 721 24.82 2.49 3.13
C ILE A 721 26.35 2.48 3.21
N LYS A 722 26.95 1.36 2.80
CA LYS A 722 28.37 1.18 2.61
C LYS A 722 28.65 1.12 1.12
N ILE A 723 29.48 2.00 0.59
CA ILE A 723 29.86 2.01 -0.83
C ILE A 723 30.96 0.94 -1.02
N LEU A 724 30.81 0.09 -2.04
CA LEU A 724 31.66 -1.07 -2.30
C LEU A 724 32.70 -0.84 -3.39
#